data_fd8f20af980096c66945cd15d7f31064
#
_entry.id   fd8f20af980096c66945cd15d7f31064
#
_cell.length_a   1.000
_cell.length_b   1.000
_cell.length_c   1.000
_cell.angle_alpha   90.00
_cell.angle_beta   90.00
_cell.angle_gamma   90.00
#
_symmetry.space_group_name_H-M   'P 1'
#
loop_
_entity.id
_entity.type
_entity.pdbx_description
1 polymer ?
#
loop_
_entity_poly.entity_id
_entity_poly.type
_entity_poly.pdbx_seq_one_letter_code
_entity_poly.pdbx_strand_id
1 'polypeptide(L)'
;MTMDSNSKIPVTWNGLFVVLLASWVCSVSSSVSYDSRAITINGQRRILISGSIHYPRSSPEMWPDLIEKAKEGGLDVIQTYVFWNGHEPTPGKYYFEGNYDLVKFIKLVKQAGLYVHLRIGPYVCAEWNFGGFPVWLKYIPGINFRTDNEPFKAEMQRFTEKIVDMMKAEKLFESQGQGGPIILSQIENEYGPVEYELGAPAKAYSDWAAKMAVDLGTGVPWIMCKQDDAPDPIINTCNGFYCDYFSPNKAYKPKMWTEAWTGWYTEFGGAVPYRPAEDMAFSVARFIQKGGSFINYYMFHGGTNFGRTAGGPFIATSYDYDAPLDEYGLLRQPKWGHLKDLHRAIKLCEPALVSGDPTLMQLGTNLEAHVFNYKSGGCAAFLANYDPNSFAKVAFRDMHYNLPPWSISILPDCKHTVYNTARIGAQIARKKMVPISMQGGFSWQAYTEETASDVDSLLTMVGLLEQINTTRDSTDYLWYTTDIEIDPSEEFFKNGKSPVLTVLSAGHALHVFVNGQLSGSSYGSLEFPKLTFSQGVNLRAGINKISLLSIAVGLPNVGPHFETWNAGVLGPVTLNGLNEGRRDISWQKWSYKIGLKGEELNLHSLSGSSTVEWAQGSLMAQRQPLTWYKTTFNAPAGNAPLALDMRSMGKGQIWINGQSIGRHWPAYKASGNCSVCNYAGYYDENKCRTNCGEGSQRWYHVPRSWLNPTGNLLVVFEEWGGDPNAISLVSRETDSVCADIHEWQPTLMNYQMQASGKVDKALRPKVHLECDAGQKISAVKFASFGTPEGECGSYSQGSCHALHSYDAFNRVCVGQNFCSVTVAPEMFGGDPCPNVMKKLSVEVICS
;
A
#
# COMPACT_ATOMS: atom_id res chain seq x y z
N MET A 1 28.70 95.99 -4.89
CA MET A 1 27.29 96.10 -5.21
C MET A 1 26.77 94.70 -5.15
N THR A 2 26.23 94.16 -3.98
CA THR A 2 24.83 94.16 -3.62
C THR A 2 24.03 93.23 -4.62
N MET A 3 23.45 92.14 -4.30
CA MET A 3 22.47 91.65 -3.28
C MET A 3 22.29 90.22 -3.45
N ASP A 4 22.36 89.46 -2.42
CA ASP A 4 21.29 88.72 -1.70
C ASP A 4 20.14 88.10 -2.54
N SER A 5 19.96 86.83 -2.44
CA SER A 5 18.69 86.28 -1.85
C SER A 5 18.75 84.77 -1.62
N ASN A 6 18.61 84.38 -0.38
CA ASN A 6 18.22 83.10 0.13
C ASN A 6 16.87 82.66 -0.44
N SER A 7 16.73 81.36 -0.84
CA SER A 7 15.46 80.67 -0.76
C SER A 7 15.66 79.28 -0.18
N LYS A 8 15.24 79.12 1.09
CA LYS A 8 15.06 77.83 1.77
C LYS A 8 13.83 77.20 1.18
N ILE A 9 13.96 75.91 0.71
CA ILE A 9 12.85 75.02 0.40
C ILE A 9 12.53 74.27 1.68
N PRO A 10 11.32 74.26 2.20
CA PRO A 10 10.93 73.45 3.34
C PRO A 10 10.78 71.99 2.92
N VAL A 11 11.58 71.12 3.49
CA VAL A 11 11.36 69.67 3.44
C VAL A 11 10.12 69.35 4.24
N THR A 12 9.05 69.07 3.57
CA THR A 12 7.79 68.68 4.20
C THR A 12 7.91 67.30 4.81
N TRP A 13 7.61 67.16 6.06
CA TRP A 13 7.59 65.93 6.90
C TRP A 13 6.61 64.85 6.42
N ASN A 14 5.89 65.07 5.33
CA ASN A 14 4.90 64.11 4.79
C ASN A 14 5.57 62.98 3.95
N GLY A 15 6.84 63.10 3.54
CA GLY A 15 7.52 62.03 2.80
C GLY A 15 8.05 60.88 3.69
N LEU A 16 8.34 61.19 4.97
CA LEU A 16 8.88 60.18 5.90
C LEU A 16 7.79 59.25 6.48
N PHE A 17 6.54 59.75 6.56
CA PHE A 17 5.40 58.96 7.05
C PHE A 17 4.87 57.99 6.03
N VAL A 18 5.00 58.28 4.72
CA VAL A 18 4.59 57.37 3.65
C VAL A 18 5.59 56.21 3.46
N VAL A 19 6.87 56.47 3.66
CA VAL A 19 7.92 55.43 3.61
C VAL A 19 7.89 54.50 4.82
N LEU A 20 7.49 55.02 6.00
CA LEU A 20 7.26 54.18 7.18
C LEU A 20 5.95 53.39 7.18
N LEU A 21 4.94 53.81 6.40
CA LEU A 21 3.69 53.06 6.20
C LEU A 21 3.82 51.99 5.09
N ALA A 22 4.79 52.14 4.15
CA ALA A 22 5.07 51.14 3.14
C ALA A 22 5.98 50.01 3.64
N SER A 23 6.63 50.15 4.79
CA SER A 23 7.44 49.07 5.41
C SER A 23 6.62 48.18 6.39
N TRP A 24 5.38 48.47 6.61
CA TRP A 24 4.40 47.57 7.22
C TRP A 24 3.63 46.77 6.15
N VAL A 25 4.35 46.22 5.15
CA VAL A 25 3.88 45.05 4.46
C VAL A 25 3.90 43.96 5.51
N CYS A 26 2.74 43.65 6.03
CA CYS A 26 2.52 42.44 6.82
C CYS A 26 3.29 41.30 6.21
N SER A 27 4.38 40.87 6.83
CA SER A 27 4.86 39.51 6.71
C SER A 27 3.68 38.67 7.23
N VAL A 28 2.80 38.25 6.34
CA VAL A 28 1.81 37.23 6.68
C VAL A 28 2.68 36.02 7.02
N SER A 29 2.91 35.82 8.30
CA SER A 29 3.58 34.65 8.83
C SER A 29 2.78 33.46 8.32
N SER A 30 3.34 32.70 7.41
CA SER A 30 2.78 31.45 6.97
C SER A 30 2.52 30.60 8.21
N SER A 31 1.27 30.39 8.56
CA SER A 31 0.90 29.58 9.71
C SER A 31 -0.14 28.56 9.31
N VAL A 32 0.12 27.30 9.65
CA VAL A 32 -0.86 26.23 9.57
C VAL A 32 -1.56 26.12 10.91
N SER A 33 -2.89 26.12 10.87
CA SER A 33 -3.74 25.98 12.04
C SER A 33 -4.99 25.20 11.64
N TYR A 34 -5.98 25.16 12.50
CA TYR A 34 -7.26 24.55 12.20
C TYR A 34 -8.38 25.26 12.96
N ASP A 35 -9.59 25.08 12.46
CA ASP A 35 -10.82 25.43 13.17
C ASP A 35 -11.82 24.27 13.07
N SER A 36 -13.04 24.50 13.50
CA SER A 36 -14.12 23.49 13.47
C SER A 36 -14.43 22.95 12.07
N ARG A 37 -13.96 23.64 11.02
CA ARG A 37 -14.34 23.33 9.64
C ARG A 37 -13.21 22.65 8.86
N ALA A 38 -12.00 23.14 9.00
CA ALA A 38 -10.89 22.69 8.16
C ALA A 38 -9.53 23.04 8.74
N ILE A 39 -8.50 22.48 8.16
CA ILE A 39 -7.13 22.97 8.26
C ILE A 39 -7.07 24.34 7.58
N THR A 40 -6.43 25.29 8.22
CA THR A 40 -6.18 26.62 7.67
C THR A 40 -4.71 26.78 7.30
N ILE A 41 -4.47 27.21 6.08
CA ILE A 41 -3.13 27.51 5.58
C ILE A 41 -3.11 28.98 5.19
N ASN A 42 -2.23 29.77 5.77
CA ASN A 42 -2.18 31.23 5.55
C ASN A 42 -3.52 31.91 5.86
N GLY A 43 -4.22 31.44 6.90
CA GLY A 43 -5.51 31.95 7.32
C GLY A 43 -6.70 31.53 6.43
N GLN A 44 -6.49 30.72 5.42
CA GLN A 44 -7.53 30.22 4.53
C GLN A 44 -7.86 28.76 4.82
N ARG A 45 -9.13 28.44 5.01
CA ARG A 45 -9.63 27.08 5.13
C ARG A 45 -9.46 26.34 3.81
N ARG A 46 -9.03 25.08 3.87
CA ARG A 46 -8.82 24.25 2.69
C ARG A 46 -9.51 22.89 2.82
N ILE A 47 -10.05 22.42 1.72
CA ILE A 47 -10.39 21.00 1.57
C ILE A 47 -9.13 20.33 1.02
N LEU A 48 -8.51 19.46 1.80
CA LEU A 48 -7.24 18.84 1.46
C LEU A 48 -7.42 17.37 1.07
N ILE A 49 -6.91 17.04 -0.10
CA ILE A 49 -6.90 15.67 -0.64
C ILE A 49 -5.47 15.15 -0.55
N SER A 50 -5.30 14.07 0.20
CA SER A 50 -4.00 13.47 0.53
C SER A 50 -3.92 12.03 0.04
N GLY A 51 -2.71 11.53 -0.12
CA GLY A 51 -2.46 10.12 -0.42
C GLY A 51 -1.16 9.61 0.17
N SER A 52 -1.18 8.38 0.66
CA SER A 52 -0.03 7.72 1.26
C SER A 52 0.90 7.13 0.22
N ILE A 53 2.17 7.51 0.29
CA ILE A 53 3.30 6.91 -0.42
C ILE A 53 4.39 6.66 0.62
N HIS A 54 4.71 5.40 0.86
CA HIS A 54 5.75 5.02 1.82
C HIS A 54 7.09 4.92 1.09
N TYR A 55 8.01 5.86 1.36
CA TYR A 55 9.30 5.98 0.64
C TYR A 55 10.10 4.66 0.61
N PRO A 56 10.16 3.80 1.66
CA PRO A 56 10.96 2.59 1.58
C PRO A 56 10.38 1.48 0.69
N ARG A 57 9.11 1.62 0.29
CA ARG A 57 8.39 0.64 -0.55
C ARG A 57 8.54 0.88 -2.05
N SER A 58 9.43 1.80 -2.43
CA SER A 58 9.82 2.07 -3.81
C SER A 58 11.28 2.52 -3.86
N SER A 59 11.91 2.45 -5.02
CA SER A 59 13.26 2.97 -5.16
C SER A 59 13.24 4.51 -5.25
N PRO A 60 14.32 5.19 -4.82
CA PRO A 60 14.40 6.65 -4.89
C PRO A 60 14.19 7.22 -6.30
N GLU A 61 14.52 6.46 -7.32
CA GLU A 61 14.35 6.85 -8.72
C GLU A 61 12.87 6.85 -9.13
N MET A 62 12.01 6.08 -8.46
CA MET A 62 10.57 6.07 -8.69
C MET A 62 9.86 7.28 -8.05
N TRP A 63 10.40 7.87 -6.98
CA TRP A 63 9.71 8.89 -6.20
C TRP A 63 9.24 10.11 -7.01
N PRO A 64 10.07 10.70 -7.92
CA PRO A 64 9.60 11.86 -8.70
C PRO A 64 8.37 11.55 -9.55
N ASP A 65 8.34 10.41 -10.21
CA ASP A 65 7.22 9.97 -11.05
C ASP A 65 5.96 9.66 -10.24
N LEU A 66 6.11 8.97 -9.10
CA LEU A 66 5.00 8.68 -8.18
C LEU A 66 4.37 9.96 -7.63
N ILE A 67 5.19 10.93 -7.22
CA ILE A 67 4.75 12.22 -6.69
C ILE A 67 4.04 13.05 -7.78
N GLU A 68 4.58 13.09 -9.01
CA GLU A 68 3.95 13.81 -10.11
C GLU A 68 2.61 13.18 -10.50
N LYS A 69 2.51 11.85 -10.59
CA LYS A 69 1.23 11.14 -10.83
C LYS A 69 0.22 11.37 -9.71
N ALA A 70 0.67 11.50 -8.47
CA ALA A 70 -0.19 11.86 -7.35
C ALA A 70 -0.73 13.30 -7.49
N LYS A 71 0.12 14.26 -7.84
CA LYS A 71 -0.26 15.64 -8.12
C LYS A 71 -1.23 15.74 -9.32
N GLU A 72 -0.93 15.07 -10.42
CA GLU A 72 -1.82 14.98 -11.58
C GLU A 72 -3.16 14.34 -11.23
N GLY A 73 -3.16 13.38 -10.32
CA GLY A 73 -4.35 12.77 -9.72
C GLY A 73 -5.17 13.72 -8.84
N GLY A 74 -4.69 14.96 -8.62
CA GLY A 74 -5.38 16.01 -7.87
C GLY A 74 -5.13 15.98 -6.36
N LEU A 75 -4.04 15.38 -5.89
CA LEU A 75 -3.66 15.45 -4.48
C LEU A 75 -3.05 16.82 -4.15
N ASP A 76 -3.33 17.29 -2.92
CA ASP A 76 -2.69 18.46 -2.30
C ASP A 76 -1.54 18.06 -1.38
N VAL A 77 -1.62 16.85 -0.80
CA VAL A 77 -0.76 16.38 0.28
C VAL A 77 -0.26 14.97 -0.01
N ILE A 78 1.01 14.71 0.27
CA ILE A 78 1.55 13.36 0.38
C ILE A 78 1.71 13.00 1.85
N GLN A 79 1.18 11.84 2.23
CA GLN A 79 1.33 11.30 3.57
C GLN A 79 2.38 10.19 3.57
N THR A 80 3.24 10.13 4.56
CA THR A 80 4.15 9.00 4.78
C THR A 80 4.35 8.74 6.26
N TYR A 81 4.63 7.48 6.61
CA TYR A 81 5.16 7.12 7.91
C TYR A 81 6.68 7.35 7.98
N VAL A 82 7.21 7.29 9.21
CA VAL A 82 8.64 7.17 9.49
C VAL A 82 8.89 5.76 10.05
N PHE A 83 9.76 5.01 9.40
CA PHE A 83 10.01 3.60 9.71
C PHE A 83 11.23 3.46 10.61
N TRP A 84 11.03 3.45 11.93
CA TRP A 84 12.09 3.52 12.94
C TRP A 84 13.13 2.39 12.77
N ASN A 85 12.70 1.15 12.58
CA ASN A 85 13.61 0.02 12.42
C ASN A 85 14.51 0.12 11.16
N GLY A 86 14.04 0.80 10.12
CA GLY A 86 14.84 1.10 8.93
C GLY A 86 15.87 2.21 9.19
N HIS A 87 15.51 3.18 10.02
CA HIS A 87 16.37 4.33 10.32
C HIS A 87 17.35 4.07 11.47
N GLU A 88 17.06 3.17 12.38
CA GLU A 88 17.91 2.84 13.52
C GLU A 88 17.96 1.30 13.73
N PRO A 89 18.57 0.58 12.78
CA PRO A 89 18.66 -0.88 12.86
C PRO A 89 19.50 -1.37 14.07
N THR A 90 20.35 -0.52 14.59
CA THR A 90 21.16 -0.76 15.82
C THR A 90 21.06 0.50 16.69
N PRO A 91 20.97 0.36 18.03
CA PRO A 91 20.85 1.50 18.94
C PRO A 91 21.88 2.60 18.67
N GLY A 92 21.42 3.82 18.43
CA GLY A 92 22.24 5.00 18.18
C GLY A 92 22.91 5.05 16.80
N LYS A 93 22.75 4.04 15.94
CA LYS A 93 23.28 4.02 14.58
C LYS A 93 22.17 4.32 13.57
N TYR A 94 22.16 5.54 13.09
CA TYR A 94 21.13 6.02 12.18
C TYR A 94 21.49 5.80 10.72
N TYR A 95 20.47 5.50 9.90
CA TYR A 95 20.56 5.34 8.46
C TYR A 95 19.46 6.17 7.77
N PHE A 96 19.86 7.14 6.95
CA PHE A 96 18.99 8.05 6.19
C PHE A 96 19.46 8.17 4.73
N GLU A 97 19.74 7.04 4.09
CA GLU A 97 20.26 6.97 2.72
C GLU A 97 19.46 5.99 1.87
N GLY A 98 19.60 6.04 0.56
CA GLY A 98 18.93 5.15 -0.38
C GLY A 98 17.41 5.20 -0.22
N ASN A 99 16.77 4.05 -0.08
CA ASN A 99 15.32 3.94 0.13
C ASN A 99 14.85 4.56 1.45
N TYR A 100 15.77 4.86 2.38
CA TYR A 100 15.48 5.48 3.68
C TYR A 100 15.87 6.96 3.75
N ASP A 101 16.12 7.63 2.61
CA ASP A 101 16.39 9.07 2.56
C ASP A 101 15.08 9.88 2.67
N LEU A 102 14.56 9.96 3.90
CA LEU A 102 13.35 10.68 4.24
C LEU A 102 13.42 12.17 3.87
N VAL A 103 14.57 12.81 4.09
CA VAL A 103 14.76 14.24 3.79
C VAL A 103 14.66 14.48 2.28
N LYS A 104 15.31 13.65 1.48
CA LYS A 104 15.21 13.72 0.00
C LYS A 104 13.77 13.52 -0.47
N PHE A 105 13.07 12.52 0.07
CA PHE A 105 11.68 12.27 -0.28
C PHE A 105 10.78 13.49 0.00
N ILE A 106 10.87 14.09 1.20
CA ILE A 106 10.09 15.28 1.57
C ILE A 106 10.45 16.48 0.69
N LYS A 107 11.75 16.66 0.36
CA LYS A 107 12.20 17.73 -0.55
C LYS A 107 11.62 17.56 -1.96
N LEU A 108 11.51 16.33 -2.47
CA LEU A 108 10.88 16.06 -3.76
C LEU A 108 9.39 16.40 -3.74
N VAL A 109 8.67 16.08 -2.67
CA VAL A 109 7.26 16.50 -2.49
C VAL A 109 7.14 18.04 -2.52
N LYS A 110 8.04 18.75 -1.81
CA LYS A 110 8.11 20.21 -1.84
C LYS A 110 8.34 20.75 -3.25
N GLN A 111 9.30 20.17 -3.99
CA GLN A 111 9.60 20.57 -5.37
C GLN A 111 8.40 20.40 -6.31
N ALA A 112 7.59 19.37 -6.10
CA ALA A 112 6.35 19.17 -6.82
C ALA A 112 5.25 20.20 -6.46
N GLY A 113 5.45 21.00 -5.40
CA GLY A 113 4.48 21.98 -4.92
C GLY A 113 3.35 21.36 -4.08
N LEU A 114 3.58 20.19 -3.50
CA LEU A 114 2.66 19.49 -2.61
C LEU A 114 3.06 19.68 -1.15
N TYR A 115 2.08 19.53 -0.25
CA TYR A 115 2.29 19.46 1.19
C TYR A 115 2.60 18.05 1.66
N VAL A 116 3.04 17.93 2.91
CA VAL A 116 3.33 16.67 3.58
C VAL A 116 2.55 16.56 4.89
N HIS A 117 1.95 15.40 5.11
CA HIS A 117 1.53 14.92 6.42
C HIS A 117 2.52 13.86 6.88
N LEU A 118 3.35 14.20 7.89
CA LEU A 118 4.39 13.32 8.39
C LEU A 118 3.88 12.52 9.61
N ARG A 119 3.65 11.24 9.42
CA ARG A 119 3.21 10.33 10.49
C ARG A 119 4.45 9.72 11.15
N ILE A 120 4.93 10.37 12.21
CA ILE A 120 6.16 9.94 12.89
C ILE A 120 5.94 8.59 13.58
N GLY A 121 4.79 8.39 14.16
CA GLY A 121 4.47 7.20 14.92
C GLY A 121 5.01 7.29 16.35
N PRO A 122 6.14 6.67 16.66
CA PRO A 122 7.01 5.80 15.84
C PRO A 122 6.49 4.37 15.65
N TYR A 123 5.39 4.00 16.30
CA TYR A 123 4.63 2.81 15.93
C TYR A 123 3.81 3.11 14.67
N VAL A 124 3.95 2.30 13.63
CA VAL A 124 3.30 2.57 12.35
C VAL A 124 2.34 1.46 11.91
N CYS A 125 2.38 0.28 12.50
CA CYS A 125 1.65 -0.90 12.04
C CYS A 125 1.99 -1.25 10.57
N ALA A 126 1.26 -0.70 9.62
CA ALA A 126 1.52 -0.64 8.19
C ALA A 126 1.90 -1.98 7.54
N GLU A 127 1.49 -3.13 8.13
CA GLU A 127 1.92 -4.47 7.74
C GLU A 127 3.45 -4.57 7.58
N TRP A 128 4.14 -3.72 8.33
CA TRP A 128 5.59 -3.60 8.35
C TRP A 128 6.18 -4.42 9.50
N ASN A 129 7.32 -5.01 9.26
CA ASN A 129 7.99 -5.88 10.23
C ASN A 129 8.11 -5.22 11.60
N PHE A 130 7.62 -5.90 12.63
CA PHE A 130 7.57 -5.47 14.02
C PHE A 130 6.88 -4.11 14.25
N GLY A 131 5.87 -3.79 13.40
CA GLY A 131 5.10 -2.55 13.48
C GLY A 131 5.92 -1.27 13.27
N GLY A 132 7.11 -1.39 12.69
CA GLY A 132 8.08 -0.30 12.50
C GLY A 132 9.08 -0.15 13.65
N PHE A 133 8.89 -0.82 14.77
CA PHE A 133 9.84 -0.79 15.86
C PHE A 133 11.11 -1.61 15.56
N PRO A 134 12.30 -1.15 15.94
CA PRO A 134 13.50 -1.98 15.88
C PRO A 134 13.43 -3.09 16.92
N VAL A 135 13.81 -4.31 16.54
CA VAL A 135 13.70 -5.49 17.43
C VAL A 135 14.59 -5.37 18.68
N TRP A 136 15.71 -4.65 18.59
CA TRP A 136 16.58 -4.43 19.77
C TRP A 136 15.84 -3.73 20.92
N LEU A 137 14.80 -2.96 20.63
CA LEU A 137 14.01 -2.24 21.63
C LEU A 137 13.42 -3.18 22.69
N LYS A 138 12.94 -4.37 22.30
CA LYS A 138 12.33 -5.35 23.23
C LYS A 138 13.31 -5.90 24.28
N TYR A 139 14.62 -5.72 24.10
CA TYR A 139 15.64 -6.21 25.02
C TYR A 139 16.09 -5.20 26.05
N ILE A 140 15.54 -3.99 26.05
CA ILE A 140 15.79 -3.00 27.10
C ILE A 140 15.11 -3.46 28.39
N PRO A 141 15.85 -3.55 29.51
CA PRO A 141 15.28 -4.06 30.77
C PRO A 141 14.07 -3.27 31.24
N GLY A 142 12.98 -3.97 31.52
CA GLY A 142 11.74 -3.38 32.04
C GLY A 142 10.86 -2.70 31.00
N ILE A 143 11.20 -2.83 29.69
CA ILE A 143 10.39 -2.23 28.63
C ILE A 143 9.07 -2.99 28.41
N ASN A 144 8.01 -2.24 28.20
CA ASN A 144 6.73 -2.71 27.68
C ASN A 144 6.28 -1.75 26.61
N PHE A 145 5.99 -2.26 25.42
CA PHE A 145 5.65 -1.40 24.29
C PHE A 145 4.32 -0.70 24.50
N ARG A 146 4.32 0.60 24.13
CA ARG A 146 3.13 1.44 24.07
C ARG A 146 2.34 1.47 25.39
N THR A 147 3.05 1.54 26.53
CA THR A 147 2.49 1.69 27.86
C THR A 147 3.27 2.72 28.68
N ASP A 148 2.73 3.12 29.85
CA ASP A 148 3.36 4.10 30.72
C ASP A 148 4.53 3.49 31.50
N ASN A 149 5.67 3.32 30.81
CA ASN A 149 6.91 2.89 31.43
C ASN A 149 8.09 3.70 30.87
N GLU A 150 9.01 4.05 31.77
CA GLU A 150 10.13 4.94 31.42
C GLU A 150 11.04 4.42 30.29
N PRO A 151 11.44 3.11 30.27
CA PRO A 151 12.29 2.62 29.19
C PRO A 151 11.67 2.84 27.80
N PHE A 152 10.38 2.60 27.63
CA PHE A 152 9.71 2.79 26.34
C PHE A 152 9.55 4.28 26.00
N LYS A 153 9.06 5.07 26.97
CA LYS A 153 8.86 6.51 26.78
C LYS A 153 10.17 7.23 26.41
N ALA A 154 11.26 6.89 27.11
CA ALA A 154 12.57 7.49 26.82
C ALA A 154 13.05 7.23 25.40
N GLU A 155 12.92 6.00 24.92
CA GLU A 155 13.35 5.63 23.56
C GLU A 155 12.42 6.24 22.48
N MET A 156 11.10 6.20 22.71
CA MET A 156 10.13 6.83 21.80
C MET A 156 10.39 8.33 21.68
N GLN A 157 10.59 9.02 22.81
CA GLN A 157 10.90 10.45 22.82
C GLN A 157 12.19 10.74 22.08
N ARG A 158 13.27 10.01 22.39
CA ARG A 158 14.57 10.18 21.75
C ARG A 158 14.50 10.07 20.24
N PHE A 159 13.79 9.06 19.72
CA PHE A 159 13.64 8.89 18.27
C PHE A 159 12.75 9.98 17.67
N THR A 160 11.63 10.32 18.31
CA THR A 160 10.73 11.38 17.83
C THR A 160 11.43 12.72 17.79
N GLU A 161 12.20 13.07 18.84
CA GLU A 161 13.04 14.27 18.88
C GLU A 161 14.04 14.28 17.72
N LYS A 162 14.74 13.16 17.48
CA LYS A 162 15.69 13.03 16.37
C LYS A 162 15.06 13.37 15.03
N ILE A 163 13.85 12.86 14.75
CA ILE A 163 13.13 13.14 13.50
C ILE A 163 12.71 14.60 13.43
N VAL A 164 12.11 15.13 14.49
CA VAL A 164 11.65 16.52 14.54
C VAL A 164 12.81 17.49 14.38
N ASP A 165 13.92 17.27 15.07
CA ASP A 165 15.11 18.12 15.00
C ASP A 165 15.71 18.11 13.59
N MET A 166 15.75 16.94 12.95
CA MET A 166 16.21 16.82 11.57
C MET A 166 15.31 17.60 10.61
N MET A 167 13.98 17.51 10.76
CA MET A 167 13.04 18.27 9.92
C MET A 167 13.14 19.77 10.17
N LYS A 168 13.38 20.20 11.41
CA LYS A 168 13.63 21.62 11.75
C LYS A 168 14.95 22.13 11.15
N ALA A 169 16.03 21.37 11.28
CA ALA A 169 17.33 21.72 10.72
C ALA A 169 17.28 21.91 9.20
N GLU A 170 16.52 21.07 8.52
CA GLU A 170 16.29 21.12 7.07
C GLU A 170 15.20 22.12 6.65
N LYS A 171 14.53 22.81 7.61
CA LYS A 171 13.45 23.78 7.38
C LYS A 171 12.29 23.19 6.60
N LEU A 172 11.84 22.00 7.00
CA LEU A 172 10.80 21.25 6.30
C LEU A 172 9.39 21.44 6.89
N PHE A 173 9.23 22.03 8.08
CA PHE A 173 7.93 22.40 8.60
C PHE A 173 7.40 23.69 7.98
N GLU A 174 6.08 23.74 7.70
CA GLU A 174 5.36 24.96 7.30
C GLU A 174 5.05 25.81 8.55
N SER A 175 6.06 26.12 9.32
CA SER A 175 5.99 26.95 10.51
C SER A 175 6.55 28.35 10.25
N GLN A 176 6.28 29.29 11.12
CA GLN A 176 6.58 30.72 10.99
C GLN A 176 7.89 31.01 10.26
N GLY A 177 7.80 31.38 8.97
CA GLY A 177 8.92 31.81 8.14
C GLY A 177 9.82 30.70 7.58
N GLN A 178 9.55 29.42 7.80
CA GLN A 178 10.36 28.33 7.25
C GLN A 178 9.93 27.89 5.85
N GLY A 179 8.62 27.95 5.53
CA GLY A 179 8.09 27.61 4.19
C GLY A 179 8.35 26.16 3.79
N GLY A 180 8.34 25.23 4.75
CA GLY A 180 8.47 23.81 4.50
C GLY A 180 7.17 23.17 4.01
N PRO A 181 7.19 21.94 3.47
CA PRO A 181 6.00 21.27 2.98
C PRO A 181 5.18 20.58 4.08
N ILE A 182 5.77 20.30 5.26
CA ILE A 182 5.10 19.57 6.34
C ILE A 182 4.08 20.49 7.00
N ILE A 183 2.79 20.17 6.83
CA ILE A 183 1.65 20.93 7.40
C ILE A 183 0.98 20.23 8.57
N LEU A 184 1.19 18.93 8.73
CA LEU A 184 0.61 18.07 9.76
C LEU A 184 1.64 17.06 10.22
N SER A 185 1.63 16.75 11.52
CA SER A 185 2.41 15.67 12.12
C SER A 185 1.50 14.71 12.88
N GLN A 186 1.86 13.43 12.94
CA GLN A 186 1.11 12.46 13.73
C GLN A 186 2.04 11.76 14.72
N ILE A 187 1.55 11.61 15.95
CA ILE A 187 2.14 10.79 17.01
C ILE A 187 1.25 9.55 17.20
N GLU A 188 1.86 8.40 17.51
CA GLU A 188 1.19 7.13 17.66
C GLU A 188 0.46 6.64 16.38
N ASN A 189 -0.14 5.48 16.41
CA ASN A 189 -1.03 4.99 15.37
C ASN A 189 -2.09 4.07 15.95
N GLU A 190 -3.37 4.40 15.72
CA GLU A 190 -4.54 3.58 16.10
C GLU A 190 -4.48 3.09 17.56
N TYR A 191 -4.10 3.97 18.48
CA TYR A 191 -3.88 3.57 19.86
C TYR A 191 -5.17 3.37 20.65
N GLY A 192 -6.28 4.03 20.30
CA GLY A 192 -7.54 3.95 21.03
C GLY A 192 -8.02 2.52 21.34
N PRO A 193 -7.99 1.55 20.38
CA PRO A 193 -8.32 0.16 20.68
C PRO A 193 -7.42 -0.48 21.74
N VAL A 194 -6.13 -0.18 21.73
CA VAL A 194 -5.15 -0.69 22.71
C VAL A 194 -5.40 -0.03 24.09
N GLU A 195 -5.67 1.28 24.10
CA GLU A 195 -6.04 2.00 25.32
C GLU A 195 -7.30 1.42 25.97
N TYR A 196 -8.31 1.13 25.18
CA TYR A 196 -9.54 0.50 25.68
C TYR A 196 -9.27 -0.87 26.34
N GLU A 197 -8.37 -1.68 25.76
CA GLU A 197 -8.02 -2.99 26.28
C GLU A 197 -7.16 -2.92 27.56
N LEU A 198 -6.18 -2.02 27.61
CA LEU A 198 -5.21 -1.92 28.70
C LEU A 198 -5.62 -0.96 29.83
N GLY A 199 -6.60 -0.05 29.59
CA GLY A 199 -7.18 0.82 30.62
C GLY A 199 -6.26 1.95 31.07
N ALA A 200 -6.28 2.27 32.37
CA ALA A 200 -5.64 3.46 32.95
C ALA A 200 -4.14 3.64 32.66
N PRO A 201 -3.28 2.60 32.67
CA PRO A 201 -1.88 2.75 32.29
C PRO A 201 -1.70 3.16 30.80
N ALA A 202 -2.58 2.70 29.93
CA ALA A 202 -2.58 3.08 28.52
C ALA A 202 -3.04 4.53 28.31
N LYS A 203 -4.04 4.98 29.09
CA LYS A 203 -4.46 6.37 29.08
C LYS A 203 -3.34 7.32 29.50
N ALA A 204 -2.62 6.98 30.58
CA ALA A 204 -1.46 7.75 31.03
C ALA A 204 -0.37 7.86 29.95
N TYR A 205 -0.12 6.77 29.23
CA TYR A 205 0.81 6.76 28.11
C TYR A 205 0.33 7.62 26.95
N SER A 206 -0.93 7.51 26.55
CA SER A 206 -1.54 8.29 25.47
C SER A 206 -1.46 9.79 25.74
N ASP A 207 -1.79 10.21 26.98
CA ASP A 207 -1.68 11.60 27.40
C ASP A 207 -0.23 12.10 27.42
N TRP A 208 0.70 11.26 27.86
CA TRP A 208 2.13 11.57 27.81
C TRP A 208 2.64 11.72 26.35
N ALA A 209 2.27 10.80 25.46
CA ALA A 209 2.69 10.84 24.06
C ALA A 209 2.18 12.12 23.36
N ALA A 210 0.93 12.49 23.62
CA ALA A 210 0.34 13.72 23.11
C ALA A 210 1.08 14.96 23.63
N LYS A 211 1.37 15.03 24.93
CA LYS A 211 2.10 16.14 25.52
C LYS A 211 3.52 16.24 24.97
N MET A 212 4.24 15.12 24.92
CA MET A 212 5.60 15.03 24.37
C MET A 212 5.64 15.58 22.95
N ALA A 213 4.70 15.13 22.07
CA ALA A 213 4.62 15.61 20.69
C ALA A 213 4.42 17.14 20.61
N VAL A 214 3.49 17.68 21.39
CA VAL A 214 3.23 19.14 21.40
C VAL A 214 4.44 19.92 21.91
N ASP A 215 5.09 19.43 22.97
CA ASP A 215 6.26 20.09 23.59
C ASP A 215 7.46 20.17 22.61
N LEU A 216 7.52 19.34 21.57
CA LEU A 216 8.54 19.42 20.54
C LEU A 216 8.43 20.68 19.66
N GLY A 217 7.31 21.41 19.72
CA GLY A 217 7.19 22.74 19.10
C GLY A 217 7.44 22.74 17.60
N THR A 218 6.76 21.91 16.84
CA THR A 218 6.89 21.82 15.37
C THR A 218 6.27 23.03 14.65
N GLY A 219 5.34 23.72 15.31
CA GLY A 219 4.60 24.85 14.74
C GLY A 219 3.48 24.44 13.78
N VAL A 220 3.21 23.14 13.63
CA VAL A 220 2.10 22.60 12.84
C VAL A 220 1.19 21.71 13.73
N PRO A 221 -0.09 21.53 13.38
CA PRO A 221 -0.99 20.69 14.15
C PRO A 221 -0.54 19.22 14.21
N TRP A 222 -0.80 18.59 15.36
CA TRP A 222 -0.60 17.16 15.57
C TRP A 222 -1.90 16.39 15.47
N ILE A 223 -1.80 15.15 15.04
CA ILE A 223 -2.89 14.20 14.84
C ILE A 223 -2.65 12.94 15.68
N MET A 224 -3.74 12.37 16.20
CA MET A 224 -3.85 10.98 16.65
C MET A 224 -5.03 10.32 15.94
N CYS A 225 -4.77 9.28 15.13
CA CYS A 225 -5.83 8.56 14.46
C CYS A 225 -6.42 7.46 15.34
N LYS A 226 -7.73 7.18 15.18
CA LYS A 226 -8.48 6.24 16.03
C LYS A 226 -8.21 6.44 17.54
N GLN A 227 -8.19 7.70 17.98
CA GLN A 227 -8.04 8.09 19.37
C GLN A 227 -9.20 9.01 19.73
N ASP A 228 -10.31 8.44 20.20
CA ASP A 228 -11.54 9.20 20.42
C ASP A 228 -11.43 10.27 21.50
N ASP A 229 -10.54 10.10 22.45
CA ASP A 229 -10.27 11.01 23.57
C ASP A 229 -8.93 11.75 23.44
N ALA A 230 -8.38 11.86 22.22
CA ALA A 230 -7.13 12.59 21.98
C ALA A 230 -7.11 13.95 22.68
N PRO A 231 -6.11 14.21 23.54
CA PRO A 231 -6.07 15.43 24.34
C PRO A 231 -5.80 16.66 23.47
N ASP A 232 -6.28 17.82 23.92
CA ASP A 232 -6.04 19.09 23.25
C ASP A 232 -4.56 19.49 23.28
N PRO A 233 -4.04 20.09 22.22
CA PRO A 233 -4.73 20.54 20.99
C PRO A 233 -4.72 19.51 19.83
N ILE A 234 -4.45 18.25 20.10
CA ILE A 234 -4.30 17.21 19.08
C ILE A 234 -5.64 16.92 18.40
N ILE A 235 -5.63 16.82 17.08
CA ILE A 235 -6.81 16.49 16.28
C ILE A 235 -6.98 14.97 16.27
N ASN A 236 -8.12 14.45 16.71
CA ASN A 236 -8.47 13.05 16.50
C ASN A 236 -9.07 12.84 15.12
N THR A 237 -8.76 11.71 14.50
CA THR A 237 -9.13 11.40 13.12
C THR A 237 -9.62 9.97 12.96
N CYS A 238 -10.31 9.70 11.85
CA CYS A 238 -10.85 8.39 11.51
C CYS A 238 -9.93 7.63 10.55
N ASN A 239 -9.92 6.30 10.68
CA ASN A 239 -9.36 5.34 9.73
C ASN A 239 -10.43 4.27 9.41
N GLY A 240 -10.55 3.85 8.15
CA GLY A 240 -11.50 2.82 7.76
C GLY A 240 -11.87 2.85 6.28
N PHE A 241 -12.73 1.91 5.87
CA PHE A 241 -13.33 1.93 4.54
C PHE A 241 -14.37 3.07 4.39
N TYR A 242 -14.97 3.51 5.49
CA TYR A 242 -15.93 4.60 5.56
C TYR A 242 -15.70 5.40 6.84
N CYS A 243 -15.80 6.73 6.76
CA CYS A 243 -15.65 7.64 7.90
C CYS A 243 -16.72 8.75 7.94
N ASP A 244 -17.79 8.60 7.18
CA ASP A 244 -18.90 9.57 7.13
C ASP A 244 -19.61 9.72 8.49
N TYR A 245 -19.63 8.68 9.30
CA TYR A 245 -20.20 8.64 10.65
C TYR A 245 -19.31 9.31 11.70
N PHE A 246 -18.03 9.52 11.43
CA PHE A 246 -17.06 10.05 12.39
C PHE A 246 -17.43 11.50 12.79
N SER A 247 -17.24 11.80 14.07
CA SER A 247 -17.30 13.16 14.60
C SER A 247 -16.07 13.44 15.46
N PRO A 248 -15.43 14.61 15.31
CA PRO A 248 -14.33 14.99 16.19
C PRO A 248 -14.76 15.03 17.66
N ASN A 249 -13.82 14.76 18.58
CA ASN A 249 -14.10 14.74 20.01
C ASN A 249 -14.33 16.14 20.63
N LYS A 250 -14.08 17.20 19.89
CA LYS A 250 -14.34 18.60 20.26
C LYS A 250 -14.96 19.35 19.09
N ALA A 251 -15.94 20.19 19.38
CA ALA A 251 -16.68 20.96 18.37
C ALA A 251 -15.82 21.92 17.53
N TYR A 252 -14.63 22.28 18.00
CA TYR A 252 -13.71 23.18 17.31
C TYR A 252 -12.64 22.43 16.49
N LYS A 253 -12.63 21.10 16.48
CA LYS A 253 -11.72 20.28 15.66
C LYS A 253 -12.38 19.93 14.32
N PRO A 254 -11.63 19.90 13.21
CA PRO A 254 -12.17 19.56 11.91
C PRO A 254 -12.40 18.06 11.76
N LYS A 255 -13.31 17.68 10.85
CA LYS A 255 -13.58 16.30 10.49
C LYS A 255 -12.58 15.82 9.46
N MET A 256 -11.72 14.86 9.84
CA MET A 256 -10.60 14.38 9.04
C MET A 256 -10.54 12.84 8.96
N TRP A 257 -10.12 12.33 7.81
CA TRP A 257 -9.98 10.91 7.52
C TRP A 257 -8.53 10.62 7.10
N THR A 258 -7.76 10.03 7.98
CA THR A 258 -6.32 9.83 7.81
C THR A 258 -5.93 8.53 7.14
N GLU A 259 -6.83 7.54 7.11
CA GLU A 259 -6.68 6.33 6.31
C GLU A 259 -8.01 5.93 5.67
N ALA A 260 -8.22 6.38 4.42
CA ALA A 260 -9.28 5.89 3.57
C ALA A 260 -8.72 4.72 2.76
N TRP A 261 -9.04 3.50 3.17
CA TRP A 261 -8.45 2.30 2.63
C TRP A 261 -8.90 2.04 1.19
N THR A 262 -7.96 2.15 0.24
CA THR A 262 -8.22 2.02 -1.21
C THR A 262 -8.41 0.59 -1.68
N GLY A 263 -8.01 -0.36 -0.89
CA GLY A 263 -8.11 -1.79 -1.03
C GLY A 263 -7.73 -2.43 0.29
N TRP A 264 -6.93 -3.49 0.26
CA TRP A 264 -6.39 -4.14 1.44
C TRP A 264 -5.04 -4.79 1.12
N TYR A 265 -4.27 -5.13 2.14
CA TYR A 265 -3.03 -5.86 1.97
C TYR A 265 -3.27 -7.32 1.58
N THR A 266 -2.24 -7.97 1.07
CA THR A 266 -2.23 -9.38 0.68
C THR A 266 -1.32 -10.17 1.63
N GLU A 267 -1.73 -11.39 1.98
CA GLU A 267 -0.94 -12.34 2.74
C GLU A 267 -0.63 -13.59 1.92
N PHE A 268 0.47 -14.27 2.20
CA PHE A 268 0.75 -15.56 1.61
C PHE A 268 -0.29 -16.58 2.06
N GLY A 269 -0.95 -17.24 1.10
CA GLY A 269 -2.07 -18.15 1.32
C GLY A 269 -3.43 -17.46 1.30
N GLY A 270 -3.49 -16.14 1.23
CA GLY A 270 -4.72 -15.35 1.11
C GLY A 270 -5.06 -14.99 -0.34
N ALA A 271 -6.35 -14.79 -0.62
CA ALA A 271 -6.80 -14.18 -1.87
C ALA A 271 -6.43 -12.69 -1.90
N VAL A 272 -6.36 -12.12 -3.11
CA VAL A 272 -6.00 -10.71 -3.29
C VAL A 272 -7.26 -9.84 -3.28
N PRO A 273 -7.44 -8.97 -2.27
CA PRO A 273 -8.58 -8.05 -2.22
C PRO A 273 -8.46 -6.95 -3.28
N TYR A 274 -9.61 -6.47 -3.76
CA TYR A 274 -9.68 -5.24 -4.57
C TYR A 274 -10.95 -4.47 -4.24
N ARG A 275 -10.90 -3.14 -4.31
CA ARG A 275 -12.03 -2.27 -4.03
C ARG A 275 -12.47 -1.56 -5.32
N PRO A 276 -13.74 -1.69 -5.75
CA PRO A 276 -14.25 -0.99 -6.93
C PRO A 276 -14.05 0.53 -6.83
N ALA A 277 -13.70 1.14 -7.96
CA ALA A 277 -13.46 2.59 -8.03
C ALA A 277 -14.72 3.39 -7.68
N GLU A 278 -15.89 2.88 -8.03
CA GLU A 278 -17.19 3.47 -7.74
C GLU A 278 -17.45 3.54 -6.23
N ASP A 279 -17.16 2.46 -5.51
CA ASP A 279 -17.33 2.43 -4.05
C ASP A 279 -16.32 3.33 -3.34
N MET A 280 -15.06 3.33 -3.79
CA MET A 280 -14.05 4.23 -3.26
C MET A 280 -14.46 5.71 -3.44
N ALA A 281 -14.93 6.06 -4.63
CA ALA A 281 -15.43 7.42 -4.92
C ALA A 281 -16.68 7.76 -4.09
N PHE A 282 -17.59 6.80 -3.94
CA PHE A 282 -18.79 6.95 -3.12
C PHE A 282 -18.44 7.25 -1.65
N SER A 283 -17.55 6.47 -1.06
CA SER A 283 -17.15 6.65 0.35
C SER A 283 -16.53 8.01 0.61
N VAL A 284 -15.69 8.51 -0.31
CA VAL A 284 -15.07 9.84 -0.22
C VAL A 284 -16.10 10.95 -0.41
N ALA A 285 -16.95 10.87 -1.44
CA ALA A 285 -18.01 11.86 -1.65
C ALA A 285 -18.97 11.92 -0.45
N ARG A 286 -19.31 10.77 0.14
CA ARG A 286 -20.14 10.66 1.34
C ARG A 286 -19.49 11.30 2.57
N PHE A 287 -18.19 11.16 2.72
CA PHE A 287 -17.45 11.83 3.80
C PHE A 287 -17.43 13.34 3.62
N ILE A 288 -17.17 13.84 2.40
CA ILE A 288 -17.13 15.26 2.08
C ILE A 288 -18.52 15.92 2.23
N GLN A 289 -19.58 15.30 1.73
CA GLN A 289 -20.94 15.85 1.85
C GLN A 289 -21.42 15.98 3.29
N LYS A 290 -20.85 15.22 4.22
CA LYS A 290 -21.12 15.29 5.67
C LYS A 290 -20.11 16.16 6.44
N GLY A 291 -19.42 17.06 5.75
CA GLY A 291 -18.55 18.05 6.34
C GLY A 291 -17.10 17.65 6.54
N GLY A 292 -16.66 16.56 5.95
CA GLY A 292 -15.24 16.18 5.92
C GLY A 292 -14.40 17.21 5.16
N SER A 293 -13.19 17.50 5.65
CA SER A 293 -12.31 18.52 5.08
C SER A 293 -10.90 18.04 4.76
N PHE A 294 -10.51 16.88 5.24
CA PHE A 294 -9.25 16.21 4.92
C PHE A 294 -9.51 14.73 4.69
N ILE A 295 -9.07 14.22 3.56
CA ILE A 295 -9.12 12.80 3.22
C ILE A 295 -7.74 12.34 2.75
N ASN A 296 -7.26 11.20 3.26
CA ASN A 296 -6.04 10.58 2.81
C ASN A 296 -6.29 9.16 2.29
N TYR A 297 -5.94 8.92 1.04
CA TYR A 297 -5.99 7.58 0.45
C TYR A 297 -4.85 6.72 0.99
N TYR A 298 -5.18 5.71 1.74
CA TYR A 298 -4.25 4.71 2.24
C TYR A 298 -4.46 3.38 1.49
N MET A 299 -3.67 3.01 0.51
CA MET A 299 -2.51 3.65 -0.09
C MET A 299 -2.91 4.41 -1.36
N PHE A 300 -2.15 5.43 -1.73
CA PHE A 300 -2.17 5.96 -3.09
C PHE A 300 -1.16 5.25 -3.99
N HIS A 301 -0.02 4.85 -3.43
CA HIS A 301 0.93 3.88 -3.95
C HIS A 301 1.40 2.98 -2.81
N GLY A 302 1.08 1.70 -2.89
CA GLY A 302 1.46 0.74 -1.85
C GLY A 302 2.91 0.27 -1.99
N GLY A 303 3.32 -0.08 -3.19
CA GLY A 303 4.69 -0.50 -3.50
C GLY A 303 5.04 -1.92 -3.07
N THR A 304 6.32 -2.13 -2.76
CA THR A 304 6.91 -3.43 -2.48
C THR A 304 7.58 -3.44 -1.11
N ASN A 305 7.29 -4.46 -0.31
CA ASN A 305 7.99 -4.75 0.95
C ASN A 305 9.35 -5.38 0.64
N PHE A 306 10.32 -4.58 0.23
CA PHE A 306 11.65 -5.07 -0.10
C PHE A 306 12.35 -5.74 1.08
N GLY A 307 13.14 -6.77 0.79
CA GLY A 307 13.89 -7.48 1.81
C GLY A 307 12.99 -8.25 2.77
N ARG A 308 13.23 -8.05 4.05
CA ARG A 308 12.48 -8.68 5.15
C ARG A 308 11.55 -7.69 5.86
N THR A 309 11.10 -6.65 5.15
CA THR A 309 10.29 -5.56 5.73
C THR A 309 8.80 -5.90 5.87
N ALA A 310 8.30 -6.91 5.15
CA ALA A 310 6.95 -7.42 5.37
C ALA A 310 6.82 -8.05 6.76
N GLY A 311 5.79 -7.68 7.47
CA GLY A 311 5.51 -8.15 8.83
C GLY A 311 4.34 -9.13 8.88
N GLY A 312 3.63 -9.09 9.95
CA GLY A 312 2.37 -9.74 10.08
C GLY A 312 2.21 -10.83 11.13
N PRO A 313 2.75 -12.03 11.06
CA PRO A 313 3.52 -12.68 9.99
C PRO A 313 2.71 -12.95 8.72
N PHE A 314 3.33 -13.52 7.70
CA PHE A 314 2.77 -13.95 6.41
C PHE A 314 2.37 -12.84 5.45
N ILE A 315 2.58 -11.56 5.75
CA ILE A 315 2.30 -10.49 4.80
C ILE A 315 3.15 -10.69 3.53
N ALA A 316 2.52 -10.53 2.36
CA ALA A 316 3.17 -10.72 1.09
C ALA A 316 4.21 -9.61 0.79
N THR A 317 5.13 -9.91 -0.12
CA THR A 317 6.13 -8.94 -0.58
C THR A 317 5.48 -7.80 -1.36
N SER A 318 4.45 -8.06 -2.15
CA SER A 318 3.65 -6.99 -2.74
C SER A 318 2.80 -6.29 -1.68
N TYR A 319 2.89 -4.97 -1.63
CA TYR A 319 1.99 -4.12 -0.87
C TYR A 319 1.14 -3.25 -1.82
N ASP A 320 0.75 -3.81 -2.93
CA ASP A 320 -0.01 -3.14 -3.99
C ASP A 320 -1.27 -2.44 -3.47
N TYR A 321 -1.96 -3.03 -2.49
CA TYR A 321 -3.12 -2.48 -1.77
C TYR A 321 -4.31 -2.11 -2.66
N ASP A 322 -4.31 -2.55 -3.91
CA ASP A 322 -5.23 -2.10 -4.97
C ASP A 322 -5.26 -0.57 -5.11
N ALA A 323 -4.12 0.08 -4.86
CA ALA A 323 -3.95 1.52 -4.85
C ALA A 323 -4.15 2.15 -6.23
N PRO A 324 -4.47 3.47 -6.32
CA PRO A 324 -4.58 4.19 -7.59
C PRO A 324 -3.32 4.16 -8.46
N LEU A 325 -2.14 4.05 -7.85
CA LEU A 325 -0.90 3.68 -8.53
C LEU A 325 -0.56 2.25 -8.14
N ASP A 326 -0.39 1.35 -9.14
CA ASP A 326 -0.07 -0.05 -8.87
C ASP A 326 1.35 -0.22 -8.29
N GLU A 327 1.71 -1.44 -7.86
CA GLU A 327 3.00 -1.75 -7.26
C GLU A 327 4.18 -1.22 -8.09
N TYR A 328 4.04 -1.19 -9.42
CA TYR A 328 5.06 -0.77 -10.38
C TYR A 328 5.06 0.74 -10.65
N GLY A 329 4.17 1.51 -10.02
CA GLY A 329 4.01 2.94 -10.21
C GLY A 329 3.20 3.33 -11.46
N LEU A 330 2.52 2.38 -12.11
CA LEU A 330 1.63 2.66 -13.23
C LEU A 330 0.23 3.07 -12.74
N LEU A 331 -0.46 3.86 -13.56
CA LEU A 331 -1.84 4.26 -13.27
C LEU A 331 -2.76 3.03 -13.26
N ARG A 332 -3.47 2.81 -12.16
CA ARG A 332 -4.54 1.81 -12.07
C ARG A 332 -5.84 2.42 -12.58
N GLN A 333 -6.06 2.27 -13.87
CA GLN A 333 -7.31 2.73 -14.47
C GLN A 333 -8.40 1.65 -14.37
N PRO A 334 -9.65 1.99 -14.01
CA PRO A 334 -10.20 3.37 -13.96
C PRO A 334 -10.03 4.08 -12.61
N LYS A 335 -9.54 3.43 -11.56
CA LYS A 335 -9.52 3.97 -10.20
C LYS A 335 -8.83 5.35 -10.13
N TRP A 336 -7.62 5.45 -10.65
CA TRP A 336 -6.88 6.73 -10.65
C TRP A 336 -7.63 7.85 -11.38
N GLY A 337 -8.12 7.58 -12.59
CA GLY A 337 -8.81 8.60 -13.40
C GLY A 337 -10.16 8.99 -12.81
N HIS A 338 -10.92 8.04 -12.29
CA HIS A 338 -12.21 8.28 -11.65
C HIS A 338 -12.07 9.11 -10.37
N LEU A 339 -11.05 8.83 -9.54
CA LEU A 339 -10.75 9.64 -8.35
C LEU A 339 -10.23 11.04 -8.73
N LYS A 340 -9.41 11.17 -9.78
CA LYS A 340 -8.99 12.49 -10.30
C LYS A 340 -10.20 13.38 -10.66
N ASP A 341 -11.21 12.81 -11.31
CA ASP A 341 -12.43 13.54 -11.64
C ASP A 341 -13.25 13.89 -10.39
N LEU A 342 -13.32 12.99 -9.41
CA LEU A 342 -13.91 13.28 -8.09
C LEU A 342 -13.22 14.47 -7.42
N HIS A 343 -11.89 14.47 -7.38
CA HIS A 343 -11.12 15.54 -6.73
C HIS A 343 -11.39 16.89 -7.37
N ARG A 344 -11.44 16.95 -8.70
CA ARG A 344 -11.78 18.17 -9.45
C ARG A 344 -13.20 18.64 -9.15
N ALA A 345 -14.17 17.72 -9.05
CA ALA A 345 -15.55 18.06 -8.70
C ALA A 345 -15.64 18.61 -7.27
N ILE A 346 -14.93 18.01 -6.31
CA ILE A 346 -14.85 18.50 -4.94
C ILE A 346 -14.22 19.90 -4.90
N LYS A 347 -13.15 20.13 -5.65
CA LYS A 347 -12.46 21.44 -5.69
C LYS A 347 -13.34 22.55 -6.29
N LEU A 348 -14.23 22.25 -7.22
CA LEU A 348 -15.24 23.22 -7.68
C LEU A 348 -16.22 23.61 -6.55
N CYS A 349 -16.48 22.71 -5.62
CA CYS A 349 -17.34 22.94 -4.46
C CYS A 349 -16.59 23.54 -3.24
N GLU A 350 -15.26 23.61 -3.26
CA GLU A 350 -14.43 23.99 -2.10
C GLU A 350 -14.88 25.32 -1.45
N PRO A 351 -15.18 26.40 -2.20
CA PRO A 351 -15.64 27.64 -1.58
C PRO A 351 -16.94 27.51 -0.77
N ALA A 352 -17.84 26.63 -1.21
CA ALA A 352 -19.06 26.31 -0.44
C ALA A 352 -18.76 25.45 0.77
N LEU A 353 -17.99 24.39 0.57
CA LEU A 353 -17.64 23.40 1.59
C LEU A 353 -16.96 24.02 2.81
N VAL A 354 -16.11 25.03 2.59
CA VAL A 354 -15.40 25.72 3.69
C VAL A 354 -16.22 26.85 4.33
N SER A 355 -17.36 27.24 3.73
CA SER A 355 -18.18 28.38 4.18
C SER A 355 -19.03 28.06 5.42
N GLY A 356 -19.53 26.83 5.54
CA GLY A 356 -20.42 26.45 6.62
C GLY A 356 -20.80 24.97 6.59
N ASP A 357 -21.67 24.58 7.51
CA ASP A 357 -22.19 23.22 7.57
C ASP A 357 -23.26 22.98 6.51
N PRO A 358 -23.39 21.73 6.02
CA PRO A 358 -24.43 21.38 5.05
C PRO A 358 -25.82 21.42 5.66
N THR A 359 -26.79 21.84 4.89
CA THR A 359 -28.20 21.65 5.19
C THR A 359 -28.63 20.31 4.59
N LEU A 360 -29.13 19.40 5.43
CA LEU A 360 -29.66 18.11 5.01
C LEU A 360 -31.11 18.26 4.54
N MET A 361 -31.41 17.73 3.37
CA MET A 361 -32.77 17.61 2.83
C MET A 361 -33.06 16.15 2.50
N GLN A 362 -34.15 15.61 3.05
CA GLN A 362 -34.61 14.25 2.69
C GLN A 362 -35.36 14.31 1.35
N LEU A 363 -34.94 13.48 0.39
CA LEU A 363 -35.55 13.36 -0.94
C LEU A 363 -36.40 12.11 -1.09
N GLY A 364 -36.37 11.19 -0.12
CA GLY A 364 -37.06 9.94 -0.08
C GLY A 364 -36.35 8.91 0.81
N THR A 365 -36.79 7.68 0.78
CA THR A 365 -36.12 6.58 1.50
C THR A 365 -34.76 6.32 0.86
N ASN A 366 -33.69 6.33 1.66
CA ASN A 366 -32.30 6.21 1.21
C ASN A 366 -31.84 7.31 0.23
N LEU A 367 -32.54 8.45 0.18
CA LEU A 367 -32.29 9.54 -0.75
C LEU A 367 -32.10 10.86 0.01
N GLU A 368 -30.95 11.49 -0.13
CA GLU A 368 -30.59 12.70 0.60
C GLU A 368 -29.96 13.74 -0.33
N ALA A 369 -30.15 15.02 0.00
CA ALA A 369 -29.38 16.11 -0.53
C ALA A 369 -28.66 16.84 0.62
N HIS A 370 -27.37 17.09 0.46
CA HIS A 370 -26.58 17.92 1.34
C HIS A 370 -26.21 19.20 0.62
N VAL A 371 -26.68 20.36 1.12
CA VAL A 371 -26.55 21.65 0.45
C VAL A 371 -25.66 22.58 1.26
N PHE A 372 -24.59 23.06 0.66
CA PHE A 372 -23.67 24.05 1.20
C PHE A 372 -23.90 25.40 0.54
N ASN A 373 -24.13 26.45 1.32
CA ASN A 373 -24.41 27.79 0.83
C ASN A 373 -23.19 28.70 1.01
N TYR A 374 -22.89 29.54 0.03
CA TYR A 374 -21.90 30.59 0.17
C TYR A 374 -22.48 31.81 0.91
N LYS A 375 -21.64 32.52 1.63
CA LYS A 375 -22.00 33.81 2.24
C LYS A 375 -22.34 34.88 1.18
N SER A 376 -21.74 34.75 -0.02
CA SER A 376 -21.94 35.69 -1.14
C SER A 376 -23.14 35.35 -2.05
N GLY A 377 -23.91 34.34 -1.70
CA GLY A 377 -25.01 33.82 -2.55
C GLY A 377 -24.49 32.76 -3.54
N GLY A 378 -25.23 31.71 -3.71
CA GLY A 378 -24.84 30.49 -4.46
C GLY A 378 -24.70 29.30 -3.54
N CYS A 379 -24.57 28.11 -4.10
CA CYS A 379 -24.51 26.86 -3.33
C CYS A 379 -23.85 25.73 -4.12
N ALA A 380 -23.39 24.72 -3.40
CA ALA A 380 -23.06 23.40 -3.94
C ALA A 380 -23.94 22.34 -3.29
N ALA A 381 -24.29 21.29 -4.00
CA ALA A 381 -25.12 20.20 -3.50
C ALA A 381 -24.56 18.83 -3.86
N PHE A 382 -24.81 17.88 -2.96
CA PHE A 382 -24.51 16.45 -3.12
C PHE A 382 -25.83 15.69 -3.03
N LEU A 383 -26.21 14.97 -4.08
CA LEU A 383 -27.43 14.17 -4.13
C LEU A 383 -27.05 12.71 -4.00
N ALA A 384 -27.48 12.04 -2.93
CA ALA A 384 -27.09 10.69 -2.58
C ALA A 384 -28.23 9.69 -2.77
N ASN A 385 -27.93 8.53 -3.34
CA ASN A 385 -28.76 7.33 -3.33
C ASN A 385 -28.00 6.20 -2.59
N TYR A 386 -28.49 5.84 -1.42
CA TYR A 386 -27.89 4.79 -0.57
C TYR A 386 -28.50 3.40 -0.81
N ASP A 387 -29.49 3.29 -1.70
CA ASP A 387 -30.03 1.99 -2.10
C ASP A 387 -28.99 1.26 -2.97
N PRO A 388 -28.56 0.03 -2.63
CA PRO A 388 -27.57 -0.70 -3.42
C PRO A 388 -28.14 -1.36 -4.67
N ASN A 389 -29.47 -1.39 -4.85
CA ASN A 389 -30.13 -2.17 -5.88
C ASN A 389 -30.90 -1.32 -6.92
N SER A 390 -31.39 -0.14 -6.51
CA SER A 390 -32.39 0.57 -7.29
C SER A 390 -31.93 1.93 -7.75
N PHE A 391 -32.15 2.24 -9.03
CA PHE A 391 -32.09 3.60 -9.55
C PHE A 391 -33.20 4.45 -8.94
N ALA A 392 -32.90 5.72 -8.66
CA ALA A 392 -33.89 6.66 -8.14
C ALA A 392 -33.99 7.89 -9.05
N LYS A 393 -35.21 8.33 -9.32
CA LYS A 393 -35.50 9.62 -9.91
C LYS A 393 -35.96 10.58 -8.81
N VAL A 394 -35.18 11.61 -8.55
CA VAL A 394 -35.44 12.58 -7.48
C VAL A 394 -35.74 13.97 -8.07
N ALA A 395 -36.61 14.71 -7.42
CA ALA A 395 -36.79 16.14 -7.64
C ALA A 395 -35.95 16.91 -6.61
N PHE A 396 -35.08 17.77 -7.07
CA PHE A 396 -34.33 18.70 -6.22
C PHE A 396 -34.39 20.09 -6.82
N ARG A 397 -34.97 21.04 -6.06
CA ARG A 397 -35.36 22.35 -6.58
C ARG A 397 -36.28 22.18 -7.81
N ASP A 398 -36.02 22.86 -8.90
CA ASP A 398 -36.85 22.83 -10.11
C ASP A 398 -36.39 21.80 -11.15
N MET A 399 -35.52 20.86 -10.76
CA MET A 399 -34.90 19.89 -11.65
C MET A 399 -35.12 18.45 -11.18
N HIS A 400 -35.09 17.51 -12.14
CA HIS A 400 -35.11 16.09 -11.89
C HIS A 400 -33.75 15.47 -12.17
N TYR A 401 -33.32 14.53 -11.30
CA TYR A 401 -32.05 13.85 -11.39
C TYR A 401 -32.24 12.33 -11.32
N ASN A 402 -31.49 11.61 -12.12
CA ASN A 402 -31.44 10.14 -12.08
C ASN A 402 -30.18 9.73 -11.30
N LEU A 403 -30.37 9.06 -10.17
CA LEU A 403 -29.31 8.62 -9.28
C LEU A 403 -29.15 7.10 -9.40
N PRO A 404 -27.99 6.61 -9.89
CA PRO A 404 -27.66 5.19 -9.83
C PRO A 404 -27.69 4.64 -8.40
N PRO A 405 -27.84 3.32 -8.24
CA PRO A 405 -27.69 2.70 -6.94
C PRO A 405 -26.33 3.04 -6.32
N TRP A 406 -26.29 3.16 -4.99
CA TRP A 406 -25.04 3.38 -4.23
C TRP A 406 -24.17 4.47 -4.85
N SER A 407 -24.73 5.66 -5.03
CA SER A 407 -24.03 6.75 -5.71
C SER A 407 -24.34 8.13 -5.16
N ILE A 408 -23.43 9.06 -5.46
CA ILE A 408 -23.56 10.48 -5.12
C ILE A 408 -23.27 11.29 -6.37
N SER A 409 -24.19 12.21 -6.71
CA SER A 409 -24.02 13.23 -7.72
C SER A 409 -23.55 14.54 -7.12
N ILE A 410 -22.55 15.18 -7.69
CA ILE A 410 -21.96 16.45 -7.25
C ILE A 410 -22.42 17.59 -8.17
N LEU A 411 -23.02 18.62 -7.57
CA LEU A 411 -23.57 19.80 -8.22
C LEU A 411 -22.90 21.07 -7.67
N PRO A 412 -21.87 21.64 -8.32
CA PRO A 412 -21.14 22.80 -7.80
C PRO A 412 -21.96 24.11 -7.77
N ASP A 413 -23.08 24.16 -8.46
CA ASP A 413 -23.98 25.29 -8.56
C ASP A 413 -25.43 24.95 -8.13
N CYS A 414 -25.63 23.82 -7.42
CA CYS A 414 -26.92 23.26 -7.04
C CYS A 414 -27.88 22.97 -8.23
N LYS A 415 -27.37 22.91 -9.45
CA LYS A 415 -28.19 22.71 -10.65
C LYS A 415 -27.60 21.66 -11.60
N HIS A 416 -26.35 21.79 -11.95
CA HIS A 416 -25.71 20.92 -12.94
C HIS A 416 -24.88 19.86 -12.28
N THR A 417 -25.18 18.58 -12.56
CA THR A 417 -24.32 17.46 -12.16
C THR A 417 -23.04 17.48 -12.99
N VAL A 418 -21.88 17.49 -12.31
CA VAL A 418 -20.57 17.44 -12.99
C VAL A 418 -19.90 16.08 -12.83
N TYR A 419 -20.32 15.30 -11.82
CA TYR A 419 -19.74 14.02 -11.48
C TYR A 419 -20.76 13.14 -10.75
N ASN A 420 -20.71 11.83 -11.01
CA ASN A 420 -21.45 10.84 -10.22
C ASN A 420 -20.51 9.66 -9.92
N THR A 421 -20.49 9.22 -8.66
CA THR A 421 -19.55 8.20 -8.18
C THR A 421 -19.68 6.83 -8.83
N ALA A 422 -20.87 6.48 -9.34
CA ALA A 422 -21.11 5.20 -10.03
C ALA A 422 -21.00 5.29 -11.57
N ARG A 423 -20.62 6.46 -12.10
CA ARG A 423 -20.48 6.66 -13.53
C ARG A 423 -19.04 6.97 -13.89
N ILE A 424 -18.31 5.94 -14.24
CA ILE A 424 -16.90 6.05 -14.61
C ILE A 424 -16.78 6.74 -15.97
N GLY A 425 -16.10 7.89 -15.98
CA GLY A 425 -15.77 8.65 -17.20
C GLY A 425 -14.36 8.41 -17.70
N ALA A 426 -13.51 7.84 -16.86
CA ALA A 426 -12.13 7.50 -17.18
C ALA A 426 -12.05 6.19 -17.98
N GLN A 427 -10.97 6.04 -18.78
CA GLN A 427 -10.69 4.76 -19.43
C GLN A 427 -10.41 3.65 -18.40
N ILE A 428 -10.61 2.41 -18.83
CA ILE A 428 -10.25 1.20 -18.09
C ILE A 428 -9.04 0.60 -18.81
N ALA A 429 -7.94 0.33 -18.10
CA ALA A 429 -6.76 -0.27 -18.71
C ALA A 429 -6.57 -1.72 -18.20
N ARG A 430 -6.44 -2.66 -19.11
CA ARG A 430 -6.07 -4.04 -18.81
C ARG A 430 -4.58 -4.20 -18.99
N LYS A 431 -3.89 -4.53 -17.91
CA LYS A 431 -2.45 -4.79 -17.92
C LYS A 431 -2.18 -6.29 -18.06
N LYS A 432 -1.09 -6.62 -18.74
CA LYS A 432 -0.57 -7.99 -18.86
C LYS A 432 0.90 -8.04 -18.51
N MET A 433 1.36 -9.23 -18.14
CA MET A 433 2.78 -9.54 -17.98
C MET A 433 3.26 -10.28 -19.24
N VAL A 434 4.20 -9.68 -19.94
CA VAL A 434 4.73 -10.19 -21.23
C VAL A 434 6.10 -10.78 -20.99
N PRO A 435 6.31 -12.09 -21.27
CA PRO A 435 7.62 -12.69 -21.17
C PRO A 435 8.63 -11.99 -22.09
N ILE A 436 9.79 -11.67 -21.55
CA ILE A 436 10.89 -11.06 -22.29
C ILE A 436 11.76 -12.18 -22.88
N SER A 437 11.89 -12.19 -24.19
CA SER A 437 12.77 -13.13 -24.88
C SER A 437 14.23 -12.74 -24.62
N MET A 438 14.91 -13.52 -23.78
CA MET A 438 16.36 -13.43 -23.58
C MET A 438 17.04 -14.51 -24.44
N GLN A 439 18.05 -14.10 -25.19
CA GLN A 439 18.83 -15.07 -25.96
C GLN A 439 19.51 -16.06 -25.00
N GLY A 440 19.18 -17.36 -25.13
CA GLY A 440 19.69 -18.43 -24.27
C GLY A 440 18.95 -18.66 -22.96
N GLY A 441 17.94 -17.85 -22.63
CA GLY A 441 17.22 -17.94 -21.34
C GLY A 441 18.12 -17.70 -20.12
N PHE A 442 17.66 -18.10 -18.94
CA PHE A 442 18.50 -18.14 -17.74
C PHE A 442 19.33 -19.41 -17.71
N SER A 443 20.64 -19.28 -17.54
CA SER A 443 21.58 -20.41 -17.34
C SER A 443 21.84 -20.55 -15.84
N TRP A 444 21.11 -21.45 -15.20
CA TRP A 444 21.13 -21.61 -13.75
C TRP A 444 22.33 -22.44 -13.27
N GLN A 445 22.85 -22.07 -12.12
CA GLN A 445 23.80 -22.81 -11.30
C GLN A 445 23.19 -22.98 -9.91
N ALA A 446 23.46 -24.10 -9.24
CA ALA A 446 22.89 -24.44 -7.94
C ALA A 446 23.93 -24.73 -6.88
N TYR A 447 23.65 -24.32 -5.63
CA TYR A 447 24.36 -24.70 -4.44
C TYR A 447 23.34 -25.20 -3.41
N THR A 448 23.51 -26.43 -2.92
CA THR A 448 22.59 -27.02 -1.94
C THR A 448 23.07 -26.69 -0.53
N GLU A 449 22.16 -26.16 0.28
CA GLU A 449 22.37 -25.88 1.68
C GLU A 449 22.50 -27.20 2.45
N GLU A 450 23.50 -27.31 3.30
CA GLU A 450 23.69 -28.46 4.14
C GLU A 450 22.80 -28.37 5.39
N THR A 451 22.30 -29.51 5.86
CA THR A 451 21.62 -29.54 7.17
C THR A 451 22.64 -29.25 8.27
N ALA A 452 22.24 -28.41 9.25
CA ALA A 452 23.15 -28.03 10.32
C ALA A 452 23.69 -29.25 11.05
N SER A 453 25.01 -29.24 11.30
CA SER A 453 25.72 -30.23 12.12
C SER A 453 26.12 -29.65 13.47
N ASP A 454 26.50 -30.49 14.43
CA ASP A 454 26.91 -30.02 15.74
C ASP A 454 28.21 -29.19 15.70
N VAL A 455 29.02 -29.40 14.66
CA VAL A 455 30.27 -28.64 14.45
C VAL A 455 29.97 -27.18 14.08
N ASP A 456 28.81 -26.91 13.45
CA ASP A 456 28.38 -25.57 13.06
C ASP A 456 27.55 -24.86 14.13
N SER A 457 27.33 -25.50 15.30
CA SER A 457 26.49 -24.92 16.36
C SER A 457 27.17 -23.76 17.06
N LEU A 458 26.45 -22.64 17.19
CA LEU A 458 26.87 -21.47 17.97
C LEU A 458 26.65 -21.69 19.47
N LEU A 459 25.65 -22.48 19.81
CA LEU A 459 25.17 -22.64 21.18
C LEU A 459 24.55 -24.04 21.34
N THR A 460 24.83 -24.67 22.46
CA THR A 460 24.17 -25.91 22.88
C THR A 460 23.59 -25.73 24.29
N MET A 461 22.29 -25.99 24.40
CA MET A 461 21.56 -25.84 25.68
C MET A 461 20.55 -26.97 25.88
N VAL A 462 20.14 -27.18 27.13
CA VAL A 462 19.02 -28.05 27.50
C VAL A 462 17.72 -27.27 27.30
N GLY A 463 16.76 -27.89 26.61
CA GLY A 463 15.47 -27.28 26.31
C GLY A 463 15.46 -26.51 24.98
N LEU A 464 14.30 -25.98 24.61
CA LEU A 464 14.07 -25.31 23.36
C LEU A 464 14.11 -23.78 23.52
N LEU A 465 14.88 -23.11 22.69
CA LEU A 465 15.01 -21.65 22.68
C LEU A 465 14.00 -21.01 21.73
N GLU A 466 13.44 -19.89 22.16
CA GLU A 466 12.55 -19.07 21.36
C GLU A 466 13.31 -18.39 20.21
N GLN A 467 12.74 -18.42 19.01
CA GLN A 467 13.46 -18.02 17.79
C GLN A 467 13.81 -16.54 17.74
N ILE A 468 12.90 -15.64 18.06
CA ILE A 468 13.13 -14.18 17.94
C ILE A 468 14.22 -13.76 18.95
N ASN A 469 14.17 -14.30 20.17
CA ASN A 469 15.18 -14.02 21.19
C ASN A 469 16.56 -14.57 20.81
N THR A 470 16.60 -15.65 20.02
CA THR A 470 17.86 -16.28 19.59
C THR A 470 18.44 -15.57 18.37
N THR A 471 17.63 -15.34 17.33
CA THR A 471 18.08 -14.71 16.09
C THR A 471 18.14 -13.19 16.15
N ARG A 472 17.38 -12.57 17.04
CA ARG A 472 17.16 -11.12 17.11
C ARG A 472 16.76 -10.50 15.77
N ASP A 473 15.99 -11.25 15.00
CA ASP A 473 15.54 -10.89 13.65
C ASP A 473 16.70 -10.58 12.66
N SER A 474 17.88 -11.14 12.87
CA SER A 474 18.99 -11.02 11.93
C SER A 474 18.78 -11.88 10.67
N THR A 475 17.97 -12.93 10.78
CA THR A 475 17.61 -13.88 9.71
C THR A 475 16.24 -14.47 9.96
N ASP A 476 15.63 -15.06 8.93
CA ASP A 476 14.38 -15.83 9.06
C ASP A 476 14.60 -17.25 9.60
N TYR A 477 15.84 -17.73 9.68
CA TYR A 477 16.16 -19.14 9.87
C TYR A 477 16.81 -19.43 11.21
N LEU A 478 16.30 -20.47 11.90
CA LEU A 478 16.91 -21.02 13.09
C LEU A 478 16.90 -22.55 13.02
N TRP A 479 18.09 -23.15 13.09
CA TRP A 479 18.26 -24.58 13.22
C TRP A 479 18.25 -25.02 14.68
N TYR A 480 17.51 -26.12 14.93
CA TYR A 480 17.51 -26.89 16.19
C TYR A 480 17.98 -28.29 15.85
N THR A 481 19.04 -28.76 16.47
CA THR A 481 19.60 -30.10 16.17
C THR A 481 19.81 -30.85 17.45
N THR A 482 19.41 -32.13 17.48
CA THR A 482 19.67 -33.04 18.62
C THR A 482 19.91 -34.43 18.12
N ASP A 483 20.68 -35.22 18.92
CA ASP A 483 20.88 -36.64 18.69
C ASP A 483 20.00 -37.44 19.63
N ILE A 484 19.42 -38.53 19.10
CA ILE A 484 18.60 -39.47 19.84
C ILE A 484 19.16 -40.89 19.61
N GLU A 485 19.26 -41.69 20.67
CA GLU A 485 19.65 -43.10 20.61
C GLU A 485 18.39 -43.98 20.53
N ILE A 486 18.37 -44.90 19.58
CA ILE A 486 17.27 -45.85 19.34
C ILE A 486 17.79 -47.27 19.56
N ASP A 487 17.17 -47.98 20.47
CA ASP A 487 17.54 -49.34 20.80
C ASP A 487 17.27 -50.29 19.62
N PRO A 488 18.24 -51.18 19.28
CA PRO A 488 18.04 -52.16 18.21
C PRO A 488 16.87 -53.11 18.44
N SER A 489 16.41 -53.27 19.67
CA SER A 489 15.31 -54.16 20.06
C SER A 489 13.91 -53.55 19.81
N GLU A 490 13.84 -52.28 19.39
CA GLU A 490 12.55 -51.59 19.13
C GLU A 490 11.67 -52.39 18.17
N GLU A 491 10.39 -52.58 18.56
CA GLU A 491 9.45 -53.39 17.78
C GLU A 491 9.11 -52.84 16.41
N PHE A 492 9.19 -51.52 16.19
CA PHE A 492 8.94 -50.93 14.91
C PHE A 492 9.89 -51.43 13.81
N PHE A 493 11.11 -51.87 14.16
CA PHE A 493 12.02 -52.49 13.19
C PHE A 493 11.49 -53.84 12.66
N LYS A 494 10.65 -54.52 13.43
CA LYS A 494 10.09 -55.83 13.09
C LYS A 494 8.75 -55.73 12.44
N ASN A 495 7.93 -54.77 12.85
CA ASN A 495 6.53 -54.68 12.42
C ASN A 495 6.31 -53.66 11.27
N GLY A 496 7.35 -52.90 10.90
CA GLY A 496 7.32 -51.93 9.80
C GLY A 496 6.49 -50.66 10.08
N LYS A 497 6.10 -50.41 11.33
CA LYS A 497 5.36 -49.20 11.71
C LYS A 497 6.35 -48.12 12.13
N SER A 498 6.54 -47.10 11.27
CA SER A 498 7.42 -45.97 11.60
C SER A 498 6.95 -45.20 12.83
N PRO A 499 7.85 -44.90 13.78
CA PRO A 499 7.54 -44.01 14.90
C PRO A 499 7.10 -42.64 14.37
N VAL A 500 6.20 -41.96 15.11
CA VAL A 500 5.67 -40.65 14.75
C VAL A 500 6.40 -39.57 15.52
N LEU A 501 7.08 -38.67 14.81
CA LEU A 501 7.65 -37.46 15.37
C LEU A 501 6.60 -36.35 15.33
N THR A 502 6.31 -35.79 16.51
CA THR A 502 5.42 -34.64 16.65
C THR A 502 6.20 -33.44 17.18
N VAL A 503 6.11 -32.32 16.47
CA VAL A 503 6.78 -31.07 16.81
C VAL A 503 5.73 -29.95 16.88
N LEU A 504 5.60 -29.30 18.03
CA LEU A 504 4.76 -28.12 18.19
C LEU A 504 5.63 -26.85 18.08
N SER A 505 5.21 -25.96 17.21
CA SER A 505 5.90 -24.68 16.95
C SER A 505 4.96 -23.50 17.11
N ALA A 506 5.46 -22.40 17.67
CA ALA A 506 4.78 -21.12 17.70
C ALA A 506 4.71 -20.45 16.31
N GLY A 507 5.44 -20.98 15.33
CA GLY A 507 5.38 -20.53 13.94
C GLY A 507 6.77 -20.28 13.36
N HIS A 508 6.90 -19.99 12.04
CA HIS A 508 5.73 -19.84 11.12
C HIS A 508 5.72 -20.96 10.09
N ALA A 509 6.92 -21.48 9.72
CA ALA A 509 7.08 -22.64 8.88
C ALA A 509 8.22 -23.52 9.43
N LEU A 510 8.20 -24.83 9.11
CA LEU A 510 9.09 -25.82 9.66
C LEU A 510 9.47 -26.86 8.62
N HIS A 511 10.75 -27.14 8.49
CA HIS A 511 11.27 -28.36 7.87
C HIS A 511 11.84 -29.30 8.94
N VAL A 512 11.54 -30.58 8.77
CA VAL A 512 12.00 -31.65 9.68
C VAL A 512 12.91 -32.61 8.93
N PHE A 513 14.13 -32.76 9.38
CA PHE A 513 15.13 -33.67 8.82
C PHE A 513 15.49 -34.73 9.84
N VAL A 514 15.61 -35.96 9.35
CA VAL A 514 16.14 -37.08 10.10
C VAL A 514 17.34 -37.67 9.36
N ASN A 515 18.49 -37.71 10.03
CA ASN A 515 19.76 -38.14 9.45
C ASN A 515 20.10 -37.41 8.13
N GLY A 516 19.82 -36.09 8.08
CA GLY A 516 20.10 -35.26 6.90
C GLY A 516 19.07 -35.36 5.77
N GLN A 517 18.04 -36.22 5.91
CA GLN A 517 16.98 -36.38 4.92
C GLN A 517 15.70 -35.66 5.34
N LEU A 518 15.08 -34.88 4.44
CA LEU A 518 13.82 -34.23 4.70
C LEU A 518 12.72 -35.26 4.94
N SER A 519 12.13 -35.24 6.16
CA SER A 519 11.01 -36.09 6.54
C SER A 519 9.67 -35.43 6.27
N GLY A 520 9.62 -34.10 6.20
CA GLY A 520 8.42 -33.35 5.86
C GLY A 520 8.49 -31.88 6.29
N SER A 521 7.42 -31.15 5.98
CA SER A 521 7.28 -29.73 6.26
C SER A 521 5.91 -29.39 6.77
N SER A 522 5.79 -28.31 7.54
CA SER A 522 4.54 -27.76 8.02
C SER A 522 4.61 -26.25 8.11
N TYR A 523 3.48 -25.55 7.99
CA TYR A 523 3.41 -24.10 8.09
C TYR A 523 2.04 -23.66 8.60
N GLY A 524 1.97 -22.45 9.15
CA GLY A 524 0.76 -21.78 9.61
C GLY A 524 0.18 -20.83 8.57
N SER A 525 -0.61 -19.89 9.05
CA SER A 525 -1.18 -18.78 8.28
C SER A 525 -1.14 -17.50 9.10
N LEU A 526 -1.53 -16.36 8.52
CA LEU A 526 -1.64 -15.09 9.24
C LEU A 526 -2.57 -15.23 10.47
N GLU A 527 -3.74 -15.83 10.29
CA GLU A 527 -4.72 -16.01 11.35
C GLU A 527 -4.26 -17.04 12.41
N PHE A 528 -3.59 -18.10 11.96
CA PHE A 528 -3.08 -19.19 12.81
C PHE A 528 -1.60 -19.46 12.54
N PRO A 529 -0.69 -18.61 13.07
CA PRO A 529 0.74 -18.74 12.78
C PRO A 529 1.40 -19.98 13.40
N LYS A 530 0.78 -20.54 14.46
CA LYS A 530 1.24 -21.78 15.12
C LYS A 530 1.02 -22.98 14.22
N LEU A 531 1.95 -23.93 14.29
CA LEU A 531 1.87 -25.16 13.51
C LEU A 531 2.20 -26.40 14.35
N THR A 532 1.68 -27.53 13.88
CA THR A 532 2.03 -28.86 14.38
C THR A 532 2.52 -29.71 13.23
N PHE A 533 3.74 -30.21 13.33
CA PHE A 533 4.23 -31.30 12.48
C PHE A 533 3.97 -32.63 13.19
N SER A 534 3.37 -33.62 12.53
CA SER A 534 3.15 -34.94 13.10
C SER A 534 3.14 -35.99 11.98
N GLN A 535 4.27 -36.68 11.79
CA GLN A 535 4.45 -37.65 10.71
C GLN A 535 5.35 -38.81 11.15
N GLY A 536 5.17 -39.95 10.49
CA GLY A 536 6.06 -41.10 10.62
C GLY A 536 7.47 -40.77 10.11
N VAL A 537 8.50 -41.11 10.87
CA VAL A 537 9.89 -40.87 10.54
C VAL A 537 10.72 -42.14 10.45
N ASN A 538 11.73 -42.12 9.58
CA ASN A 538 12.60 -43.28 9.39
C ASN A 538 13.79 -43.18 10.35
N LEU A 539 13.77 -43.98 11.40
CA LEU A 539 14.85 -44.10 12.35
C LEU A 539 15.65 -45.40 12.13
N ARG A 540 16.91 -45.35 12.43
CA ARG A 540 17.83 -46.50 12.45
C ARG A 540 18.20 -46.86 13.87
N ALA A 541 18.67 -48.11 14.09
CA ALA A 541 19.24 -48.50 15.37
C ALA A 541 20.52 -47.66 15.66
N GLY A 542 20.68 -47.25 16.93
CA GLY A 542 21.77 -46.38 17.38
C GLY A 542 21.40 -44.89 17.22
N ILE A 543 22.41 -44.09 17.01
CA ILE A 543 22.27 -42.63 16.99
C ILE A 543 21.56 -42.14 15.72
N ASN A 544 20.52 -41.35 15.92
CA ASN A 544 19.81 -40.61 14.86
C ASN A 544 19.86 -39.12 15.15
N LYS A 545 20.16 -38.35 14.12
CA LYS A 545 20.16 -36.88 14.19
C LYS A 545 18.81 -36.33 13.74
N ILE A 546 18.17 -35.54 14.58
CA ILE A 546 16.96 -34.77 14.25
C ILE A 546 17.38 -33.33 14.12
N SER A 547 17.11 -32.75 12.94
CA SER A 547 17.35 -31.34 12.64
C SER A 547 16.05 -30.68 12.22
N LEU A 548 15.68 -29.61 12.94
CA LEU A 548 14.49 -28.81 12.70
C LEU A 548 14.93 -27.44 12.20
N LEU A 549 14.50 -27.05 10.99
CA LEU A 549 14.67 -25.69 10.50
C LEU A 549 13.37 -24.92 10.69
N SER A 550 13.37 -24.01 11.66
CA SER A 550 12.27 -23.07 11.86
C SER A 550 12.49 -21.83 11.02
N ILE A 551 11.44 -21.41 10.32
CA ILE A 551 11.47 -20.31 9.34
C ILE A 551 10.44 -19.26 9.74
N ALA A 552 10.92 -18.06 10.09
CA ALA A 552 10.07 -16.91 10.31
C ALA A 552 9.57 -16.31 8.96
N VAL A 553 8.37 -15.77 8.96
CA VAL A 553 7.77 -15.11 7.76
C VAL A 553 7.28 -13.73 8.17
N GLY A 554 8.19 -12.89 8.66
CA GLY A 554 7.88 -11.60 9.24
C GLY A 554 7.53 -11.67 10.72
N LEU A 555 7.63 -10.55 11.43
CA LEU A 555 7.29 -10.41 12.83
C LEU A 555 5.92 -9.78 13.00
N PRO A 556 5.25 -9.99 14.15
CA PRO A 556 3.98 -9.34 14.46
C PRO A 556 4.10 -7.82 14.36
N ASN A 557 3.05 -7.18 13.82
CA ASN A 557 3.01 -5.73 13.62
C ASN A 557 1.84 -5.03 14.33
N VAL A 558 0.90 -5.77 14.88
CA VAL A 558 -0.32 -5.26 15.51
C VAL A 558 -0.72 -6.10 16.71
N GLY A 559 -1.45 -5.49 17.64
CA GLY A 559 -1.93 -6.11 18.87
C GLY A 559 -1.20 -5.59 20.11
N PRO A 560 -1.82 -5.70 21.30
CA PRO A 560 -1.19 -5.29 22.54
C PRO A 560 -0.03 -6.24 22.87
N HIS A 561 1.08 -5.66 23.30
CA HIS A 561 2.28 -6.41 23.74
C HIS A 561 2.81 -7.43 22.72
N PHE A 562 2.74 -7.12 21.41
CA PHE A 562 3.24 -8.03 20.37
C PHE A 562 4.77 -8.30 20.50
N GLU A 563 5.50 -7.47 21.23
CA GLU A 563 6.90 -7.70 21.59
C GLU A 563 7.12 -8.95 22.45
N THR A 564 6.07 -9.46 23.09
CA THR A 564 6.12 -10.67 23.91
C THR A 564 5.76 -11.94 23.14
N TRP A 565 5.28 -11.80 21.91
CA TRP A 565 4.86 -12.94 21.11
C TRP A 565 6.08 -13.76 20.63
N ASN A 566 5.91 -15.06 20.63
CA ASN A 566 6.98 -16.01 20.39
C ASN A 566 6.90 -16.62 19.00
N ALA A 567 8.06 -17.02 18.47
CA ALA A 567 8.20 -17.81 17.26
C ALA A 567 9.16 -18.98 17.48
N GLY A 568 9.17 -19.93 16.55
CA GLY A 568 10.07 -21.06 16.60
C GLY A 568 9.51 -22.28 17.33
N VAL A 569 10.33 -23.29 17.46
CA VAL A 569 9.97 -24.55 18.11
C VAL A 569 10.01 -24.38 19.61
N LEU A 570 8.84 -24.36 20.25
CA LEU A 570 8.72 -24.25 21.70
C LEU A 570 8.34 -25.58 22.36
N GLY A 571 8.01 -26.58 21.53
CA GLY A 571 7.66 -27.91 21.97
C GLY A 571 6.22 -28.07 22.50
N PRO A 572 5.88 -29.26 22.97
CA PRO A 572 6.74 -30.42 23.05
C PRO A 572 7.18 -31.01 21.71
N VAL A 573 8.38 -31.61 21.70
CA VAL A 573 8.88 -32.45 20.62
C VAL A 573 8.91 -33.88 21.11
N THR A 574 8.11 -34.75 20.47
CA THR A 574 7.88 -36.11 20.97
C THR A 574 7.97 -37.17 19.90
N LEU A 575 8.49 -38.32 20.26
CA LEU A 575 8.44 -39.55 19.47
C LEU A 575 7.41 -40.50 20.06
N ASN A 576 6.47 -40.96 19.23
CA ASN A 576 5.44 -41.92 19.62
C ASN A 576 5.64 -43.25 18.85
N GLY A 577 5.31 -44.37 19.47
CA GLY A 577 5.45 -45.69 18.84
C GLY A 577 6.78 -46.38 19.12
N LEU A 578 7.51 -45.94 20.12
CA LEU A 578 8.62 -46.65 20.70
C LEU A 578 8.13 -47.74 21.69
N ASN A 579 8.99 -48.70 22.06
CA ASN A 579 8.64 -49.73 23.08
C ASN A 579 8.21 -49.10 24.42
N GLU A 580 8.78 -47.98 24.81
CA GLU A 580 8.35 -47.16 25.94
C GLU A 580 7.06 -46.35 25.72
N GLY A 581 6.51 -46.41 24.49
CA GLY A 581 5.34 -45.69 24.08
C GLY A 581 5.66 -44.31 23.52
N ARG A 582 5.85 -43.31 24.41
CA ARG A 582 6.13 -41.90 24.06
C ARG A 582 7.40 -41.44 24.73
N ARG A 583 8.28 -40.83 23.93
CA ARG A 583 9.48 -40.15 24.45
C ARG A 583 9.37 -38.65 24.17
N ASP A 584 9.45 -37.84 25.21
CA ASP A 584 9.57 -36.38 25.10
C ASP A 584 11.05 -36.02 25.01
N ILE A 585 11.45 -35.43 23.89
CA ILE A 585 12.83 -35.02 23.61
C ILE A 585 13.02 -33.50 23.72
N SER A 586 11.99 -32.76 24.16
CA SER A 586 12.07 -31.29 24.30
C SER A 586 13.15 -30.83 25.25
N TRP A 587 13.42 -31.64 26.33
CA TRP A 587 14.34 -31.30 27.41
C TRP A 587 15.72 -31.92 27.26
N GLN A 588 16.03 -32.44 26.06
CA GLN A 588 17.39 -32.87 25.74
C GLN A 588 18.31 -31.68 25.47
N LYS A 589 19.58 -31.95 25.20
CA LYS A 589 20.52 -30.96 24.66
C LYS A 589 20.18 -30.69 23.21
N TRP A 590 19.89 -29.46 22.87
CA TRP A 590 19.72 -28.98 21.54
C TRP A 590 20.87 -28.05 21.14
N SER A 591 21.40 -28.25 19.96
CA SER A 591 22.38 -27.38 19.32
C SER A 591 21.69 -26.42 18.36
N TYR A 592 22.11 -25.17 18.35
CA TYR A 592 21.49 -24.09 17.62
C TYR A 592 22.44 -23.48 16.58
N LYS A 593 21.95 -23.23 15.38
CA LYS A 593 22.64 -22.43 14.36
C LYS A 593 21.68 -21.35 13.85
N ILE A 594 22.13 -20.09 13.93
CA ILE A 594 21.41 -18.92 13.43
C ILE A 594 21.74 -18.77 11.93
N GLY A 595 20.70 -18.70 11.09
CA GLY A 595 20.83 -18.50 9.67
C GLY A 595 21.26 -19.75 8.88
N LEU A 596 21.52 -19.51 7.62
CA LEU A 596 21.94 -20.50 6.63
C LEU A 596 23.43 -20.33 6.30
N LYS A 597 24.07 -21.39 5.80
CA LYS A 597 25.45 -21.29 5.31
C LYS A 597 25.59 -20.33 4.15
N GLY A 598 24.61 -20.33 3.26
CA GLY A 598 24.58 -19.39 2.13
C GLY A 598 24.41 -17.93 2.55
N GLU A 599 23.70 -17.64 3.65
CA GLU A 599 23.65 -16.29 4.25
C GLU A 599 25.01 -15.89 4.83
N GLU A 600 25.64 -16.78 5.60
CA GLU A 600 26.97 -16.57 6.17
C GLU A 600 28.02 -16.25 5.11
N LEU A 601 27.97 -16.95 3.98
CA LEU A 601 28.86 -16.76 2.83
C LEU A 601 28.44 -15.59 1.93
N ASN A 602 27.32 -14.93 2.22
CA ASN A 602 26.73 -13.86 1.41
C ASN A 602 26.53 -14.25 -0.06
N LEU A 603 26.05 -15.46 -0.33
CA LEU A 603 25.88 -15.99 -1.69
C LEU A 603 24.99 -15.14 -2.58
N HIS A 604 24.16 -14.28 -2.00
CA HIS A 604 23.33 -13.30 -2.71
C HIS A 604 24.11 -12.10 -3.30
N SER A 605 25.36 -11.90 -2.90
CA SER A 605 26.21 -10.80 -3.38
C SER A 605 27.17 -11.26 -4.48
N LEU A 606 27.69 -10.32 -5.27
CA LEU A 606 28.66 -10.60 -6.32
C LEU A 606 29.94 -11.25 -5.76
N SER A 607 30.46 -10.73 -4.65
CA SER A 607 31.67 -11.27 -4.00
C SER A 607 31.40 -12.63 -3.36
N GLY A 608 30.31 -12.76 -2.60
CA GLY A 608 29.97 -14.01 -1.92
C GLY A 608 29.62 -15.14 -2.88
N SER A 609 28.94 -14.84 -4.00
CA SER A 609 28.55 -15.85 -5.00
C SER A 609 29.72 -16.55 -5.68
N SER A 610 30.96 -16.08 -5.50
CA SER A 610 32.17 -16.70 -6.02
C SER A 610 32.92 -17.55 -4.98
N THR A 611 32.41 -17.66 -3.75
CA THR A 611 33.12 -18.34 -2.65
C THR A 611 32.87 -19.85 -2.59
N VAL A 612 31.92 -20.38 -3.35
CA VAL A 612 31.55 -21.79 -3.38
C VAL A 612 31.59 -22.35 -4.81
N GLU A 613 31.67 -23.67 -4.92
CA GLU A 613 31.49 -24.36 -6.18
C GLU A 613 30.00 -24.55 -6.49
N TRP A 614 29.56 -24.11 -7.66
CA TRP A 614 28.20 -24.22 -8.12
C TRP A 614 28.01 -25.37 -9.10
N ALA A 615 27.05 -26.24 -8.82
CA ALA A 615 26.67 -27.31 -9.76
C ALA A 615 25.96 -26.73 -11.00
N GLN A 616 26.24 -27.31 -12.18
CA GLN A 616 25.71 -26.84 -13.46
C GLN A 616 25.17 -28.01 -14.30
N GLY A 617 24.24 -27.70 -15.21
CA GLY A 617 23.71 -28.66 -16.18
C GLY A 617 23.07 -29.88 -15.49
N SER A 618 23.51 -31.07 -15.88
CA SER A 618 22.99 -32.35 -15.32
C SER A 618 23.36 -32.58 -13.85
N LEU A 619 24.33 -31.87 -13.32
CA LEU A 619 24.73 -31.93 -11.90
C LEU A 619 23.88 -31.03 -11.00
N MET A 620 23.08 -30.18 -11.59
CA MET A 620 22.20 -29.29 -10.85
C MET A 620 21.03 -30.08 -10.23
N ALA A 621 20.92 -30.04 -8.93
CA ALA A 621 19.77 -30.62 -8.22
C ALA A 621 18.47 -29.91 -8.64
N GLN A 622 17.51 -30.68 -9.13
CA GLN A 622 16.20 -30.15 -9.51
C GLN A 622 15.19 -30.40 -8.39
N ARG A 623 14.36 -29.37 -8.12
CA ARG A 623 13.27 -29.45 -7.13
C ARG A 623 13.71 -29.92 -5.74
N GLN A 624 14.97 -29.68 -5.41
CA GLN A 624 15.50 -29.97 -4.10
C GLN A 624 15.27 -28.81 -3.15
N PRO A 625 14.75 -29.04 -1.93
CA PRO A 625 14.63 -27.99 -0.92
C PRO A 625 15.99 -27.46 -0.50
N LEU A 626 16.01 -26.29 0.11
CA LEU A 626 17.18 -25.60 0.63
C LEU A 626 18.29 -25.43 -0.43
N THR A 627 17.91 -24.93 -1.61
CA THR A 627 18.84 -24.75 -2.72
C THR A 627 18.96 -23.30 -3.13
N TRP A 628 20.19 -22.83 -3.21
CA TRP A 628 20.54 -21.54 -3.79
C TRP A 628 20.71 -21.70 -5.28
N TYR A 629 20.04 -20.87 -6.05
CA TYR A 629 20.18 -20.78 -7.50
C TYR A 629 20.76 -19.41 -7.88
N LYS A 630 21.70 -19.37 -8.82
CA LYS A 630 22.17 -18.13 -9.40
C LYS A 630 22.19 -18.17 -10.91
N THR A 631 22.01 -17.03 -11.52
CA THR A 631 22.20 -16.79 -12.95
C THR A 631 22.61 -15.34 -13.18
N THR A 632 23.12 -15.06 -14.37
CA THR A 632 23.40 -13.68 -14.80
C THR A 632 22.58 -13.36 -16.04
N PHE A 633 22.17 -12.09 -16.16
CA PHE A 633 21.39 -11.62 -17.30
C PHE A 633 21.70 -10.15 -17.63
N ASN A 634 21.37 -9.74 -18.85
CA ASN A 634 21.46 -8.35 -19.27
C ASN A 634 20.11 -7.66 -19.10
N ALA A 635 20.14 -6.37 -18.75
CA ALA A 635 18.91 -5.59 -18.62
C ALA A 635 18.18 -5.53 -19.97
N PRO A 636 16.88 -5.82 -20.01
CA PRO A 636 16.12 -5.70 -21.25
C PRO A 636 15.95 -4.22 -21.63
N ALA A 637 15.92 -3.97 -22.93
CA ALA A 637 15.65 -2.64 -23.49
C ALA A 637 14.23 -2.14 -23.12
N GLY A 638 14.01 -0.84 -23.28
CA GLY A 638 12.73 -0.20 -23.01
C GLY A 638 12.58 0.25 -21.55
N ASN A 639 11.42 0.88 -21.25
CA ASN A 639 11.13 1.50 -19.97
C ASN A 639 9.97 0.82 -19.21
N ALA A 640 9.32 -0.19 -19.80
CA ALA A 640 8.25 -0.90 -19.14
C ALA A 640 8.74 -1.52 -17.82
N PRO A 641 7.96 -1.45 -16.74
CA PRO A 641 8.33 -2.07 -15.47
C PRO A 641 8.56 -3.57 -15.60
N LEU A 642 9.45 -4.10 -14.77
CA LEU A 642 9.89 -5.49 -14.82
C LEU A 642 9.44 -6.27 -13.60
N ALA A 643 9.21 -7.55 -13.78
CA ALA A 643 9.00 -8.51 -12.70
C ALA A 643 9.61 -9.87 -13.03
N LEU A 644 9.83 -10.67 -11.99
CA LEU A 644 10.12 -12.09 -12.12
C LEU A 644 8.83 -12.90 -11.98
N ASP A 645 8.54 -13.78 -12.93
CA ASP A 645 7.49 -14.79 -12.79
C ASP A 645 8.06 -15.97 -11.99
N MET A 646 7.62 -16.07 -10.74
CA MET A 646 8.10 -17.07 -9.78
C MET A 646 7.12 -18.25 -9.62
N ARG A 647 6.13 -18.40 -10.50
CA ARG A 647 5.06 -19.40 -10.38
C ARG A 647 5.56 -20.84 -10.21
N SER A 648 6.72 -21.17 -10.76
CA SER A 648 7.31 -22.51 -10.70
C SER A 648 8.04 -22.81 -9.39
N MET A 649 8.22 -21.79 -8.53
CA MET A 649 8.98 -21.90 -7.29
C MET A 649 8.07 -22.23 -6.11
N GLY A 650 8.66 -22.74 -5.04
CA GLY A 650 7.97 -23.06 -3.80
C GLY A 650 7.89 -21.86 -2.85
N LYS A 651 8.94 -21.68 -2.04
CA LYS A 651 9.06 -20.61 -1.05
C LYS A 651 10.53 -20.24 -0.88
N GLY A 652 10.81 -18.97 -0.62
CA GLY A 652 12.17 -18.54 -0.31
C GLY A 652 12.38 -17.04 -0.45
N GLN A 653 13.55 -16.64 -0.94
CA GLN A 653 13.94 -15.24 -1.06
C GLN A 653 14.63 -14.95 -2.40
N ILE A 654 14.58 -13.69 -2.84
CA ILE A 654 15.10 -13.26 -4.16
C ILE A 654 16.02 -12.04 -3.98
N TRP A 655 17.15 -12.03 -4.69
CA TRP A 655 18.07 -10.89 -4.75
C TRP A 655 18.49 -10.57 -6.18
N ILE A 656 18.66 -9.30 -6.46
CA ILE A 656 19.26 -8.81 -7.70
C ILE A 656 20.41 -7.88 -7.34
N ASN A 657 21.60 -8.18 -7.85
CA ASN A 657 22.84 -7.42 -7.58
C ASN A 657 23.08 -7.20 -6.07
N GLY A 658 22.72 -8.19 -5.24
CA GLY A 658 22.83 -8.13 -3.79
C GLY A 658 21.69 -7.40 -3.06
N GLN A 659 20.79 -6.78 -3.79
CA GLN A 659 19.60 -6.12 -3.20
C GLN A 659 18.45 -7.11 -3.11
N SER A 660 17.84 -7.25 -1.94
CA SER A 660 16.76 -8.20 -1.71
C SER A 660 15.43 -7.64 -2.22
N ILE A 661 14.80 -8.36 -3.15
CA ILE A 661 13.43 -8.10 -3.57
C ILE A 661 12.46 -8.46 -2.44
N GLY A 662 12.69 -9.60 -1.79
CA GLY A 662 11.84 -10.04 -0.69
C GLY A 662 11.60 -11.54 -0.68
N ARG A 663 10.68 -11.96 0.19
CA ARG A 663 10.22 -13.34 0.31
C ARG A 663 9.29 -13.69 -0.85
N HIS A 664 9.38 -14.92 -1.37
CA HIS A 664 8.41 -15.46 -2.33
C HIS A 664 7.77 -16.73 -1.77
N TRP A 665 6.47 -16.92 -2.07
CA TRP A 665 5.76 -18.15 -1.69
C TRP A 665 4.61 -18.49 -2.67
N PRO A 666 4.87 -18.67 -3.96
CA PRO A 666 3.81 -18.94 -4.93
C PRO A 666 3.16 -20.32 -4.76
N ALA A 667 3.81 -21.25 -4.06
CA ALA A 667 3.23 -22.56 -3.76
C ALA A 667 2.11 -22.50 -2.72
N TYR A 668 2.03 -21.47 -1.89
CA TYR A 668 0.93 -21.30 -0.93
C TYR A 668 -0.30 -20.73 -1.66
N LYS A 669 -1.23 -21.61 -1.99
CA LYS A 669 -2.43 -21.29 -2.76
C LYS A 669 -3.46 -20.61 -1.87
N ALA A 670 -4.08 -19.57 -2.39
CA ALA A 670 -5.18 -18.88 -1.73
C ALA A 670 -6.40 -19.81 -1.59
N SER A 671 -6.94 -19.87 -0.38
CA SER A 671 -8.18 -20.58 -0.09
C SER A 671 -9.40 -19.76 -0.49
N GLY A 672 -10.57 -20.39 -0.57
CA GLY A 672 -11.86 -19.73 -0.79
C GLY A 672 -12.31 -19.69 -2.25
N ASN A 673 -13.39 -18.93 -2.49
CA ASN A 673 -14.00 -18.74 -3.79
C ASN A 673 -14.05 -17.24 -4.13
N CYS A 674 -13.64 -16.89 -5.34
CA CYS A 674 -13.71 -15.53 -5.85
C CYS A 674 -15.00 -15.35 -6.66
N SER A 675 -15.99 -14.69 -6.09
CA SER A 675 -17.25 -14.36 -6.77
C SER A 675 -17.12 -13.07 -7.59
N VAL A 676 -18.07 -12.87 -8.52
CA VAL A 676 -18.21 -11.59 -9.22
C VAL A 676 -18.52 -10.48 -8.22
N CYS A 677 -17.78 -9.41 -8.26
CA CYS A 677 -17.92 -8.29 -7.35
C CYS A 677 -18.99 -7.30 -7.85
N ASN A 678 -19.90 -6.90 -6.95
CA ASN A 678 -20.78 -5.76 -7.14
C ASN A 678 -20.23 -4.55 -6.38
N TYR A 679 -20.04 -3.39 -7.05
CA TYR A 679 -19.56 -2.18 -6.39
C TYR A 679 -20.52 -1.66 -5.32
N ALA A 680 -21.84 -1.85 -5.50
CA ALA A 680 -22.87 -1.29 -4.66
C ALA A 680 -22.97 -2.01 -3.30
N GLY A 681 -23.31 -1.26 -2.26
CA GLY A 681 -23.36 -1.71 -0.89
C GLY A 681 -22.00 -1.65 -0.17
N TYR A 682 -22.02 -1.76 1.14
CA TYR A 682 -20.82 -1.64 1.97
C TYR A 682 -19.73 -2.63 1.53
N TYR A 683 -18.51 -2.13 1.48
CA TYR A 683 -17.29 -2.86 1.19
C TYR A 683 -16.59 -3.29 2.48
N ASP A 684 -16.06 -4.51 2.47
CA ASP A 684 -15.01 -5.00 3.35
C ASP A 684 -13.98 -5.80 2.51
N GLU A 685 -12.87 -6.17 3.10
CA GLU A 685 -11.76 -6.86 2.43
C GLU A 685 -12.12 -8.25 1.88
N ASN A 686 -13.27 -8.81 2.26
CA ASN A 686 -13.74 -10.11 1.83
C ASN A 686 -14.72 -10.02 0.65
N LYS A 687 -15.28 -8.83 0.38
CA LYS A 687 -16.34 -8.66 -0.62
C LYS A 687 -15.87 -8.92 -2.05
N CYS A 688 -14.68 -8.45 -2.41
CA CYS A 688 -14.14 -8.54 -3.76
C CYS A 688 -12.73 -9.07 -3.73
N ARG A 689 -12.52 -10.28 -4.25
CA ARG A 689 -11.23 -10.98 -4.20
C ARG A 689 -10.89 -11.66 -5.52
N THR A 690 -9.59 -11.81 -5.78
CA THR A 690 -9.02 -12.53 -6.93
C THR A 690 -8.00 -13.57 -6.45
N ASN A 691 -7.46 -14.35 -7.35
CA ASN A 691 -6.43 -15.37 -7.13
C ASN A 691 -6.87 -16.58 -6.26
N CYS A 692 -8.17 -16.82 -6.06
CA CYS A 692 -8.60 -18.01 -5.36
C CYS A 692 -8.15 -19.28 -6.09
N GLY A 693 -7.48 -20.20 -5.37
CA GLY A 693 -6.87 -21.40 -5.93
C GLY A 693 -5.49 -21.21 -6.57
N GLU A 694 -4.99 -19.97 -6.63
CA GLU A 694 -3.66 -19.60 -7.13
C GLU A 694 -2.79 -19.05 -6.01
N GLY A 695 -1.49 -18.89 -6.27
CA GLY A 695 -0.59 -18.23 -5.32
C GLY A 695 -0.98 -16.77 -5.13
N SER A 696 -0.91 -16.28 -3.89
CA SER A 696 -1.26 -14.89 -3.55
C SER A 696 -0.40 -13.87 -4.29
N GLN A 697 0.86 -14.19 -4.53
CA GLN A 697 1.77 -13.39 -5.35
C GLN A 697 2.56 -14.30 -6.29
N ARG A 698 2.49 -13.99 -7.57
CA ARG A 698 3.20 -14.68 -8.65
C ARG A 698 4.38 -13.88 -9.17
N TRP A 699 4.16 -12.57 -9.36
CA TRP A 699 5.14 -11.66 -9.96
C TRP A 699 5.80 -10.82 -8.89
N TYR A 700 7.14 -10.69 -8.98
CA TYR A 700 7.96 -9.99 -8.02
C TYR A 700 8.66 -8.83 -8.70
N HIS A 701 8.38 -7.60 -8.26
CA HIS A 701 8.84 -6.37 -8.87
C HIS A 701 10.36 -6.28 -8.89
N VAL A 702 10.91 -5.99 -10.05
CA VAL A 702 12.33 -5.72 -10.28
C VAL A 702 12.52 -4.25 -10.62
N PRO A 703 12.95 -3.40 -9.69
CA PRO A 703 13.21 -1.99 -9.99
C PRO A 703 14.30 -1.88 -11.08
N ARG A 704 13.98 -1.18 -12.18
CA ARG A 704 14.95 -1.00 -13.26
C ARG A 704 16.22 -0.28 -12.83
N SER A 705 16.12 0.62 -11.84
CA SER A 705 17.25 1.33 -11.24
C SER A 705 18.27 0.42 -10.54
N TRP A 706 17.87 -0.81 -10.19
CA TRP A 706 18.77 -1.81 -9.62
C TRP A 706 19.61 -2.55 -10.67
N LEU A 707 19.28 -2.39 -11.95
CA LEU A 707 19.91 -3.12 -13.04
C LEU A 707 21.02 -2.33 -13.70
N ASN A 708 22.15 -2.99 -13.90
CA ASN A 708 23.20 -2.57 -14.80
C ASN A 708 22.82 -2.95 -16.25
N PRO A 709 23.37 -2.29 -17.27
CA PRO A 709 23.11 -2.68 -18.66
C PRO A 709 23.41 -4.16 -18.95
N THR A 710 24.44 -4.71 -18.33
CA THR A 710 24.87 -6.10 -18.51
C THR A 710 25.34 -6.73 -17.21
N GLY A 711 25.32 -8.07 -17.14
CA GLY A 711 25.93 -8.84 -16.06
C GLY A 711 25.21 -8.73 -14.71
N ASN A 712 23.90 -8.58 -14.70
CA ASN A 712 23.13 -8.56 -13.47
C ASN A 712 23.09 -9.95 -12.84
N LEU A 713 23.44 -10.04 -11.56
CA LEU A 713 23.36 -11.25 -10.78
C LEU A 713 21.95 -11.42 -10.22
N LEU A 714 21.26 -12.48 -10.58
CA LEU A 714 20.02 -12.92 -9.94
C LEU A 714 20.33 -14.13 -9.05
N VAL A 715 19.96 -14.04 -7.79
CA VAL A 715 20.06 -15.13 -6.81
C VAL A 715 18.68 -15.42 -6.24
N VAL A 716 18.32 -16.70 -6.20
CA VAL A 716 17.09 -17.20 -5.60
C VAL A 716 17.44 -18.27 -4.58
N PHE A 717 17.04 -18.12 -3.36
CA PHE A 717 17.04 -19.20 -2.39
C PHE A 717 15.67 -19.87 -2.37
N GLU A 718 15.65 -21.17 -2.59
CA GLU A 718 14.44 -21.99 -2.65
C GLU A 718 14.39 -22.94 -1.45
N GLU A 719 13.39 -22.76 -0.59
CA GLU A 719 13.23 -23.51 0.64
C GLU A 719 12.49 -24.85 0.41
N TRP A 720 11.50 -24.88 -0.48
CA TRP A 720 10.56 -25.99 -0.68
C TRP A 720 10.89 -26.92 -1.83
N GLY A 721 11.64 -26.44 -2.82
CA GLY A 721 11.97 -27.19 -4.01
C GLY A 721 11.09 -26.83 -5.21
N GLY A 722 11.44 -25.74 -5.90
CA GLY A 722 10.83 -25.27 -7.14
C GLY A 722 11.64 -25.64 -8.37
N ASP A 723 11.16 -25.23 -9.55
CA ASP A 723 11.84 -25.38 -10.83
C ASP A 723 12.38 -24.02 -11.32
N PRO A 724 13.68 -23.73 -11.17
CA PRO A 724 14.26 -22.47 -11.59
C PRO A 724 14.22 -22.25 -13.10
N ASN A 725 14.17 -23.32 -13.92
CA ASN A 725 14.17 -23.21 -15.37
C ASN A 725 12.89 -22.57 -15.95
N ALA A 726 11.81 -22.56 -15.18
CA ALA A 726 10.56 -21.91 -15.56
C ALA A 726 10.41 -20.48 -15.02
N ILE A 727 11.40 -19.97 -14.28
CA ILE A 727 11.48 -18.56 -13.94
C ILE A 727 11.71 -17.74 -15.21
N SER A 728 10.97 -16.67 -15.39
CA SER A 728 11.15 -15.75 -16.50
C SER A 728 11.10 -14.29 -16.06
N LEU A 729 11.84 -13.44 -16.75
CA LEU A 729 11.69 -12.00 -16.63
C LEU A 729 10.52 -11.56 -17.53
N VAL A 730 9.66 -10.71 -16.99
CA VAL A 730 8.47 -10.23 -17.70
C VAL A 730 8.42 -8.71 -17.64
N SER A 731 7.82 -8.07 -18.65
CA SER A 731 7.47 -6.65 -18.64
C SER A 731 5.97 -6.49 -18.36
N ARG A 732 5.62 -5.41 -17.65
CA ARG A 732 4.23 -5.04 -17.38
C ARG A 732 3.78 -4.01 -18.41
N GLU A 733 2.81 -4.37 -19.22
CA GLU A 733 2.37 -3.58 -20.37
C GLU A 733 0.84 -3.48 -20.42
N THR A 734 0.32 -2.47 -21.11
CA THR A 734 -1.11 -2.38 -21.41
C THR A 734 -1.45 -3.32 -22.57
N ASP A 735 -2.40 -4.21 -22.34
CA ASP A 735 -2.95 -5.14 -23.33
C ASP A 735 -4.07 -4.48 -24.16
N SER A 736 -5.04 -3.91 -23.45
CA SER A 736 -6.16 -3.19 -24.04
C SER A 736 -6.63 -2.05 -23.15
N VAL A 737 -7.26 -1.07 -23.77
CA VAL A 737 -7.96 0.00 -23.06
C VAL A 737 -9.42 0.03 -23.49
N CYS A 738 -10.29 0.29 -22.51
CA CYS A 738 -11.74 0.31 -22.70
C CYS A 738 -12.33 1.62 -22.21
N ALA A 739 -13.54 1.91 -22.65
CA ALA A 739 -14.43 2.91 -22.04
C ALA A 739 -15.87 2.44 -22.08
N ASP A 740 -16.64 2.83 -21.07
CA ASP A 740 -18.08 2.56 -20.97
C ASP A 740 -18.80 3.85 -20.54
N ILE A 741 -19.29 4.62 -21.48
CA ILE A 741 -19.76 5.99 -21.26
C ILE A 741 -21.19 6.17 -21.76
N HIS A 742 -22.07 6.63 -20.86
CA HIS A 742 -23.45 6.98 -21.20
C HIS A 742 -23.52 8.26 -22.06
N GLU A 743 -24.46 8.33 -23.00
CA GLU A 743 -24.60 9.42 -23.97
C GLU A 743 -24.81 10.80 -23.35
N TRP A 744 -25.28 10.87 -22.11
CA TRP A 744 -25.48 12.10 -21.35
C TRP A 744 -24.67 12.12 -20.05
N GLN A 745 -23.58 11.38 -20.01
CA GLN A 745 -22.74 11.36 -18.82
C GLN A 745 -22.24 12.75 -18.47
N PRO A 746 -22.40 13.22 -17.23
CA PRO A 746 -21.88 14.51 -16.82
C PRO A 746 -20.37 14.50 -16.84
N THR A 747 -19.77 15.60 -17.33
CA THR A 747 -18.33 15.81 -17.32
C THR A 747 -17.99 17.22 -16.86
N LEU A 748 -16.89 17.35 -16.15
CA LEU A 748 -16.34 18.65 -15.70
C LEU A 748 -16.05 19.58 -16.88
N MET A 749 -15.49 19.04 -17.96
CA MET A 749 -15.15 19.83 -19.16
C MET A 749 -16.41 20.46 -19.78
N ASN A 750 -17.47 19.68 -19.93
CA ASN A 750 -18.74 20.18 -20.48
C ASN A 750 -19.33 21.28 -19.57
N TYR A 751 -19.31 21.08 -18.26
CA TYR A 751 -19.76 22.09 -17.29
C TYR A 751 -18.96 23.39 -17.40
N GLN A 752 -17.64 23.32 -17.44
CA GLN A 752 -16.77 24.49 -17.56
C GLN A 752 -17.00 25.25 -18.88
N MET A 753 -17.21 24.54 -19.97
CA MET A 753 -17.53 25.16 -21.28
C MET A 753 -18.88 25.85 -21.26
N GLN A 754 -19.90 25.25 -20.66
CA GLN A 754 -21.22 25.89 -20.49
C GLN A 754 -21.18 27.09 -19.56
N ALA A 755 -20.51 26.95 -18.40
CA ALA A 755 -20.36 28.04 -17.42
C ALA A 755 -19.59 29.24 -17.98
N SER A 756 -18.71 29.05 -18.96
CA SER A 756 -17.97 30.12 -19.63
C SER A 756 -18.81 30.91 -20.63
N GLY A 757 -20.06 30.52 -20.89
CA GLY A 757 -20.95 31.11 -21.85
C GLY A 757 -20.55 30.92 -23.33
N LYS A 758 -19.58 30.06 -23.62
CA LYS A 758 -19.07 29.77 -24.96
C LYS A 758 -19.97 28.83 -25.77
N VAL A 759 -20.89 28.14 -25.13
CA VAL A 759 -21.75 27.12 -25.73
C VAL A 759 -23.13 27.15 -25.11
N ASP A 760 -24.18 27.35 -25.95
CA ASP A 760 -25.60 27.40 -25.52
C ASP A 760 -26.29 26.03 -25.51
N LYS A 761 -25.63 24.97 -25.96
CA LYS A 761 -26.23 23.62 -26.07
C LYS A 761 -25.61 22.64 -25.08
N ALA A 762 -26.41 21.67 -24.64
CA ALA A 762 -25.90 20.53 -23.87
C ALA A 762 -24.82 19.76 -24.68
N LEU A 763 -23.63 19.72 -24.14
CA LEU A 763 -22.49 19.04 -24.78
C LEU A 763 -22.54 17.54 -24.53
N ARG A 764 -22.25 16.77 -25.56
CA ARG A 764 -22.08 15.31 -25.44
C ARG A 764 -20.72 14.97 -24.81
N PRO A 765 -20.64 13.91 -24.00
CA PRO A 765 -19.36 13.46 -23.49
C PRO A 765 -18.45 12.93 -24.59
N LYS A 766 -17.16 12.85 -24.30
CA LYS A 766 -16.16 12.24 -25.19
C LYS A 766 -15.52 11.05 -24.50
N VAL A 767 -15.31 10.00 -25.26
CA VAL A 767 -14.39 8.91 -24.88
C VAL A 767 -12.98 9.36 -25.18
N HIS A 768 -12.07 9.11 -24.26
CA HIS A 768 -10.63 9.28 -24.44
C HIS A 768 -9.97 7.93 -24.19
N LEU A 769 -9.19 7.44 -25.16
CA LEU A 769 -8.44 6.19 -25.09
C LEU A 769 -6.97 6.48 -25.34
N GLU A 770 -6.11 5.97 -24.47
CA GLU A 770 -4.67 6.18 -24.53
C GLU A 770 -3.93 4.90 -24.11
N CYS A 771 -3.02 4.46 -24.96
CA CYS A 771 -2.09 3.36 -24.66
C CYS A 771 -0.86 3.89 -23.92
N ASP A 772 -0.09 2.99 -23.29
CA ASP A 772 1.16 3.38 -22.61
C ASP A 772 2.16 4.03 -23.60
N ALA A 773 3.08 4.82 -23.09
CA ALA A 773 4.13 5.44 -23.89
C ALA A 773 4.90 4.41 -24.72
N GLY A 774 4.99 4.64 -26.02
CA GLY A 774 5.63 3.74 -26.98
C GLY A 774 4.70 2.71 -27.61
N GLN A 775 3.47 2.55 -27.10
CA GLN A 775 2.44 1.72 -27.74
C GLN A 775 1.50 2.55 -28.60
N LYS A 776 0.81 1.88 -29.55
CA LYS A 776 -0.27 2.45 -30.36
C LYS A 776 -1.50 1.57 -30.29
N ILE A 777 -2.64 2.15 -30.54
CA ILE A 777 -3.88 1.42 -30.76
C ILE A 777 -3.74 0.66 -32.08
N SER A 778 -3.59 -0.65 -32.01
CA SER A 778 -3.37 -1.49 -33.20
C SER A 778 -4.64 -2.02 -33.83
N ALA A 779 -5.71 -2.17 -33.03
CA ALA A 779 -6.99 -2.67 -33.50
C ALA A 779 -8.13 -2.24 -32.59
N VAL A 780 -9.33 -2.15 -33.11
CA VAL A 780 -10.57 -2.11 -32.33
C VAL A 780 -11.04 -3.55 -32.13
N LYS A 781 -11.13 -3.97 -30.89
CA LYS A 781 -11.61 -5.31 -30.53
C LYS A 781 -13.13 -5.34 -30.42
N PHE A 782 -13.71 -4.28 -29.86
CA PHE A 782 -15.16 -4.12 -29.70
C PHE A 782 -15.52 -2.63 -29.73
N ALA A 783 -16.65 -2.31 -30.33
CA ALA A 783 -17.28 -0.99 -30.22
C ALA A 783 -18.79 -1.10 -30.45
N SER A 784 -19.58 -0.57 -29.55
CA SER A 784 -21.03 -0.56 -29.66
C SER A 784 -21.64 0.66 -28.99
N PHE A 785 -22.32 1.49 -29.75
CA PHE A 785 -23.18 2.57 -29.25
C PHE A 785 -24.64 2.08 -29.29
N GLY A 786 -25.29 2.01 -28.13
CA GLY A 786 -26.64 1.48 -27.97
C GLY A 786 -26.85 0.95 -26.56
N THR A 787 -27.12 -0.35 -26.42
CA THR A 787 -27.27 -1.06 -25.14
C THR A 787 -26.28 -2.20 -25.00
N PRO A 788 -24.96 -1.99 -25.19
CA PRO A 788 -23.97 -3.05 -25.00
C PRO A 788 -24.01 -3.61 -23.58
N GLU A 789 -23.62 -4.87 -23.42
CA GLU A 789 -23.55 -5.61 -22.17
C GLU A 789 -22.13 -6.07 -21.87
N GLY A 790 -21.89 -6.50 -20.62
CA GLY A 790 -20.60 -7.01 -20.17
C GLY A 790 -19.66 -5.91 -19.68
N GLU A 791 -18.40 -6.30 -19.48
CA GLU A 791 -17.32 -5.48 -18.92
C GLU A 791 -16.12 -5.47 -19.89
N CYS A 792 -15.16 -4.60 -19.61
CA CYS A 792 -13.89 -4.54 -20.34
C CYS A 792 -13.24 -5.94 -20.44
N GLY A 793 -13.04 -6.42 -21.65
CA GLY A 793 -12.55 -7.76 -21.97
C GLY A 793 -13.63 -8.77 -22.35
N SER A 794 -14.90 -8.51 -22.01
CA SER A 794 -16.02 -9.43 -22.25
C SER A 794 -17.27 -8.72 -22.79
N TYR A 795 -17.12 -7.56 -23.42
CA TYR A 795 -18.25 -6.83 -24.01
C TYR A 795 -18.97 -7.64 -25.09
N SER A 796 -20.29 -7.49 -25.15
CA SER A 796 -21.17 -8.02 -26.17
C SER A 796 -22.17 -6.95 -26.65
N GLN A 797 -22.67 -7.11 -27.87
CA GLN A 797 -23.73 -6.25 -28.39
C GLN A 797 -25.03 -6.58 -27.66
N GLY A 798 -25.73 -5.55 -27.20
CA GLY A 798 -27.09 -5.70 -26.69
C GLY A 798 -28.12 -5.68 -27.82
N SER A 799 -29.37 -5.59 -27.43
CA SER A 799 -30.54 -5.54 -28.37
C SER A 799 -30.55 -4.30 -29.24
N CYS A 800 -29.86 -3.24 -28.87
CA CYS A 800 -29.75 -1.97 -29.60
C CYS A 800 -28.26 -1.71 -29.90
N HIS A 801 -27.95 -1.51 -31.20
CA HIS A 801 -26.57 -1.31 -31.66
C HIS A 801 -26.51 -0.46 -32.90
N ALA A 802 -25.68 0.56 -32.90
CA ALA A 802 -25.39 1.40 -34.07
C ALA A 802 -24.32 0.74 -34.95
N LEU A 803 -24.65 0.43 -36.19
CA LEU A 803 -23.83 -0.37 -37.10
C LEU A 803 -22.44 0.22 -37.42
N HIS A 804 -22.29 1.54 -37.34
CA HIS A 804 -21.04 2.24 -37.63
C HIS A 804 -20.18 2.51 -36.39
N SER A 805 -20.50 1.87 -35.26
CA SER A 805 -19.73 2.02 -34.03
C SER A 805 -18.26 1.62 -34.19
N TYR A 806 -18.01 0.47 -34.86
CA TYR A 806 -16.67 -0.02 -35.13
C TYR A 806 -15.90 0.94 -36.07
N ASP A 807 -16.52 1.35 -37.16
CA ASP A 807 -15.90 2.20 -38.17
C ASP A 807 -15.47 3.57 -37.64
N ALA A 808 -16.26 4.13 -36.71
CA ALA A 808 -15.93 5.41 -36.05
C ALA A 808 -14.59 5.32 -35.31
N PHE A 809 -14.39 4.27 -34.52
CA PHE A 809 -13.15 4.08 -33.77
C PHE A 809 -11.99 3.61 -34.67
N ASN A 810 -12.24 2.71 -35.60
CA ASN A 810 -11.21 2.22 -36.51
C ASN A 810 -10.57 3.39 -37.32
N ARG A 811 -11.38 4.32 -37.75
CA ARG A 811 -10.91 5.49 -38.54
C ARG A 811 -10.13 6.50 -37.69
N VAL A 812 -10.55 6.73 -36.42
CA VAL A 812 -10.00 7.80 -35.57
C VAL A 812 -8.84 7.31 -34.71
N CYS A 813 -8.87 6.06 -34.25
CA CYS A 813 -8.01 5.57 -33.20
C CYS A 813 -6.86 4.68 -33.67
N VAL A 814 -7.10 3.83 -34.68
CA VAL A 814 -6.07 2.87 -35.14
C VAL A 814 -4.83 3.58 -35.68
N GLY A 815 -3.66 3.18 -35.21
CA GLY A 815 -2.37 3.78 -35.51
C GLY A 815 -1.96 4.96 -34.62
N GLN A 816 -2.86 5.44 -33.75
CA GLN A 816 -2.58 6.53 -32.82
C GLN A 816 -2.22 5.97 -31.42
N ASN A 817 -1.45 6.73 -30.63
CA ASN A 817 -1.25 6.42 -29.20
C ASN A 817 -2.48 6.85 -28.37
N PHE A 818 -3.09 7.97 -28.75
CA PHE A 818 -4.27 8.57 -28.12
C PHE A 818 -5.33 8.87 -29.15
N CYS A 819 -6.61 8.67 -28.80
CA CYS A 819 -7.75 9.13 -29.60
C CYS A 819 -8.90 9.64 -28.73
N SER A 820 -9.78 10.43 -29.36
CA SER A 820 -10.98 10.97 -28.71
C SER A 820 -12.17 10.93 -29.67
N VAL A 821 -13.29 10.35 -29.19
CA VAL A 821 -14.53 10.20 -29.97
C VAL A 821 -15.69 10.76 -29.17
N THR A 822 -16.53 11.60 -29.80
CA THR A 822 -17.74 12.16 -29.18
C THR A 822 -18.82 11.09 -29.10
N VAL A 823 -19.45 10.94 -27.93
CA VAL A 823 -20.55 9.98 -27.71
C VAL A 823 -21.88 10.62 -28.17
N ALA A 824 -22.09 10.66 -29.44
CA ALA A 824 -23.28 11.23 -30.05
C ALA A 824 -23.78 10.36 -31.21
N PRO A 825 -25.10 10.20 -31.39
CA PRO A 825 -25.67 9.35 -32.43
C PRO A 825 -25.07 9.59 -33.82
N GLU A 826 -24.82 10.85 -34.16
CA GLU A 826 -24.30 11.27 -35.49
C GLU A 826 -22.91 10.67 -35.80
N MET A 827 -22.12 10.37 -34.74
CA MET A 827 -20.81 9.76 -34.89
C MET A 827 -20.89 8.28 -35.31
N PHE A 828 -22.03 7.64 -35.02
CA PHE A 828 -22.23 6.20 -35.19
C PHE A 828 -23.30 5.87 -36.27
N GLY A 829 -23.69 6.87 -37.10
CA GLY A 829 -24.62 6.67 -38.22
C GLY A 829 -26.09 6.92 -37.87
N GLY A 830 -26.36 7.51 -36.68
CA GLY A 830 -27.70 7.86 -36.23
C GLY A 830 -28.10 7.20 -34.93
N ASP A 831 -29.31 7.47 -34.46
CA ASP A 831 -29.88 6.89 -33.24
C ASP A 831 -30.42 5.48 -33.52
N PRO A 832 -29.80 4.42 -32.98
CA PRO A 832 -30.20 3.04 -33.25
C PRO A 832 -31.49 2.64 -32.53
N CYS A 833 -31.91 3.37 -31.49
CA CYS A 833 -33.09 3.07 -30.71
C CYS A 833 -33.63 4.32 -29.98
N PRO A 834 -34.52 5.10 -30.66
CA PRO A 834 -35.11 6.30 -30.08
C PRO A 834 -35.78 6.05 -28.73
N ASN A 835 -35.65 7.01 -27.82
CA ASN A 835 -36.20 6.96 -26.44
C ASN A 835 -35.56 5.90 -25.50
N VAL A 836 -34.50 5.24 -25.89
CA VAL A 836 -33.69 4.38 -25.02
C VAL A 836 -32.41 5.12 -24.64
N MET A 837 -32.06 5.11 -23.34
CA MET A 837 -30.80 5.65 -22.89
C MET A 837 -29.67 4.78 -23.44
N LYS A 838 -28.79 5.37 -24.21
CA LYS A 838 -27.65 4.69 -24.84
C LYS A 838 -26.36 4.89 -24.08
N LYS A 839 -25.50 3.91 -24.17
CA LYS A 839 -24.10 4.02 -23.79
C LYS A 839 -23.19 3.55 -24.92
N LEU A 840 -21.98 3.98 -24.87
CA LEU A 840 -20.90 3.51 -25.72
C LEU A 840 -19.97 2.63 -24.91
N SER A 841 -19.83 1.36 -25.29
CA SER A 841 -18.76 0.51 -24.81
C SER A 841 -17.77 0.25 -25.93
N VAL A 842 -16.48 0.43 -25.65
CA VAL A 842 -15.39 0.24 -26.63
C VAL A 842 -14.20 -0.43 -25.97
N GLU A 843 -13.55 -1.33 -26.71
CA GLU A 843 -12.26 -1.94 -26.35
C GLU A 843 -11.31 -1.87 -27.54
N VAL A 844 -10.12 -1.32 -27.34
CA VAL A 844 -9.05 -1.25 -28.33
C VAL A 844 -7.80 -1.94 -27.81
N ILE A 845 -7.03 -2.54 -28.71
CA ILE A 845 -5.79 -3.26 -28.40
C ILE A 845 -4.62 -2.30 -28.46
N CYS A 846 -3.76 -2.35 -27.46
CA CYS A 846 -2.48 -1.63 -27.40
C CYS A 846 -1.32 -2.56 -27.78
N SER A 847 -0.46 -2.11 -28.70
CA SER A 847 0.76 -2.86 -29.09
C SER A 847 1.88 -1.94 -29.58
#